data_aec7a114c23d3ee6ea940700b16bb7f1
#
_entry.id   aec7a114c23d3ee6ea940700b16bb7f1
#
_cell.length_a   1.000
_cell.length_b   1.000
_cell.length_c   1.000
_cell.angle_alpha   90.00
_cell.angle_beta   90.00
_cell.angle_gamma   90.00
#
_symmetry.space_group_name_H-M   'P 1'
#
loop_
_entity.id
_entity.type
_entity.pdbx_description
1 polymer ?
#
loop_
_entity_poly.entity_id
_entity_poly.type
_entity_poly.pdbx_seq_one_letter_code
_entity_poly.pdbx_strand_id
1 'polypeptide(L)'
;MASSVVSSLLLPFINAVSESNVTGAKRLKPLQKSADTVQTTIDTTQMDSLQLAIYKHNKAIDDSIRVDSIMKSKSNGIETPVTYSADDSLVYDAKTRVAHLYGSAKMNYQNMKLSSDNVSMNLDSNLVRANGTTDSTAEGGIKGKPEFTLSGQEYTSDSMAFNIKSKRGMIKGVYTAQDDGFLTGERAKRDSSGVVYIQHGRYTTCDKPHPDFYIALSRAKVRPGKDVVFGPAYLVVADVPLPLAIPYGFFPFSKKYSSGFIMPSYGEENDRGFYLRDGGYYFAISDKWDLKLLGEIYTRGSWGVSAASNYRKRYKYSGSFLFSYQNTKTGDKGLPDYISERSFKLQWNHQQDPKANPNSTLAASVNFASSSYERNNLNSMYNPQTLSQSTRTSSVSWSRQFPNIGLSISTTVNLSQSMRDSTINLTLPDLNISLTRLYPFKRKKAMGKERWYEKIAMSYTGQLSNSIAGKEDRILRANFAKEWKHGFQHNIPIQANFTLFNYINLNPSFNFTDRMYTNKIMRSWDNVHSQEKRDTIAGFYNIYNWSLNLAASTKLYGFWIPNKKIFGNKIQAIRHVITPQITLSYSPNFGAPRYGYYASYQYTDASGNVKLVDYSPFQEAMYGVPGKTKTEMITWDVSNNIEMKIRSDKDSTGYKKLSIIDELGASMSYNAATDWHRWSDLSVRLRLKLWKNYTFSMNAQFATYAYELDANGKPFVGNHTEWGYGRLPRFQGMSQNFSFTLTPDKIKKWFGGGKAKSGDKQKDDDEGPDPNIESNMDDTMEKGKHAAQNTGGSIAETDADGYMRFNMPWSLTFGYGITMRENQQGTFNKKRMRYPYKFSQTLNVSGNIRISDGWNINFSSGYDFDNHAISMTTASLSRDLHCFNMSASIVL
;
A
#
# COMPACT_ATOMS: atom_id res chain seq x y z
N MET A 1 -17.92 28.34 16.30
CA MET A 1 -18.04 27.38 17.41
C MET A 1 -17.36 26.02 17.14
N ALA A 2 -16.79 25.77 15.99
CA ALA A 2 -16.02 24.55 15.71
C ALA A 2 -14.53 24.57 16.20
N SER A 3 -14.05 25.73 16.61
CA SER A 3 -12.65 25.93 17.03
C SER A 3 -12.34 25.48 18.48
N SER A 4 -13.35 25.37 19.35
CA SER A 4 -13.14 25.01 20.77
C SER A 4 -13.19 23.50 21.05
N VAL A 5 -13.76 22.69 20.15
CA VAL A 5 -13.93 21.25 20.35
C VAL A 5 -12.67 20.47 19.89
N VAL A 6 -11.95 20.98 18.89
CA VAL A 6 -10.70 20.37 18.44
C VAL A 6 -9.59 20.55 19.48
N SER A 7 -9.62 21.64 20.25
CA SER A 7 -8.64 21.92 21.30
C SER A 7 -8.79 21.00 22.52
N SER A 8 -10.01 20.53 22.83
CA SER A 8 -10.26 19.67 24.00
C SER A 8 -10.00 18.18 23.75
N LEU A 9 -9.94 17.74 22.49
CA LEU A 9 -9.67 16.34 22.14
C LEU A 9 -8.17 16.03 21.92
N LEU A 10 -7.35 17.06 21.69
CA LEU A 10 -5.90 16.90 21.47
C LEU A 10 -5.04 17.11 22.72
N LEU A 11 -5.57 17.78 23.75
CA LEU A 11 -4.83 18.10 24.96
C LEU A 11 -4.40 16.88 25.81
N PRO A 12 -5.12 15.77 25.90
CA PRO A 12 -4.64 14.61 26.63
C PRO A 12 -3.53 13.83 25.92
N PHE A 13 -3.31 14.03 24.61
CA PHE A 13 -2.25 13.34 23.89
C PHE A 13 -0.90 14.08 23.92
N ILE A 14 -0.88 15.38 24.13
CA ILE A 14 0.35 16.18 24.18
C ILE A 14 1.04 16.08 25.53
N ASN A 15 0.30 15.90 26.63
CA ASN A 15 0.88 15.76 27.97
C ASN A 15 1.44 14.36 28.31
N ALA A 16 1.21 13.36 27.48
CA ALA A 16 1.76 12.01 27.69
C ALA A 16 3.17 11.79 27.10
N VAL A 17 3.75 12.78 26.43
CA VAL A 17 5.07 12.69 25.78
C VAL A 17 6.17 13.43 26.53
N SER A 18 5.85 14.21 27.61
CA SER A 18 6.81 15.09 28.28
C SER A 18 7.40 14.58 29.60
N GLU A 19 7.07 13.37 30.05
CA GLU A 19 7.71 12.79 31.25
C GLU A 19 8.33 11.41 30.97
N SER A 20 9.55 11.42 30.40
CA SER A 20 10.51 10.36 30.63
C SER A 20 11.85 10.98 30.99
N ASN A 21 12.17 10.88 32.26
CA ASN A 21 13.41 11.27 32.89
C ASN A 21 14.63 10.84 32.11
N VAL A 22 15.46 11.82 31.72
CA VAL A 22 16.87 11.61 31.36
C VAL A 22 17.70 12.00 32.56
N THR A 23 18.09 11.02 33.38
CA THR A 23 19.17 11.13 34.34
C THR A 23 20.48 10.79 33.66
N GLY A 24 21.43 11.76 33.70
CA GLY A 24 22.83 11.52 33.72
C GLY A 24 23.57 11.33 32.41
N ALA A 25 23.86 12.41 31.69
CA ALA A 25 25.04 12.47 30.85
C ALA A 25 25.89 13.69 31.26
N LYS A 26 27.00 13.43 31.94
CA LYS A 26 28.03 14.42 32.23
C LYS A 26 28.56 15.03 30.92
N ARG A 27 28.43 16.34 30.79
CA ARG A 27 29.12 17.13 29.78
C ARG A 27 30.62 17.02 30.01
N LEU A 28 31.33 16.35 29.12
CA LEU A 28 32.76 16.50 28.95
C LEU A 28 33.03 17.87 28.31
N LYS A 29 33.72 18.74 29.02
CA LYS A 29 34.27 19.99 28.51
C LYS A 29 35.28 19.68 27.39
N PRO A 30 35.35 20.47 26.31
CA PRO A 30 36.42 20.32 25.34
C PRO A 30 37.75 20.69 26.00
N LEU A 31 38.73 19.81 25.90
CA LEU A 31 40.11 20.08 26.20
C LEU A 31 40.63 21.16 25.28
N GLN A 32 40.79 22.35 25.78
CA GLN A 32 41.69 23.34 25.19
C GLN A 32 43.11 22.79 25.27
N LYS A 33 43.68 22.49 24.12
CA LYS A 33 45.14 22.35 23.99
C LYS A 33 45.75 23.73 24.17
N SER A 34 46.17 24.05 25.35
CA SER A 34 47.16 25.09 25.56
C SER A 34 48.51 24.53 25.10
N ALA A 35 49.02 25.09 24.00
CA ALA A 35 50.41 24.88 23.61
C ALA A 35 51.26 25.78 24.49
N ASP A 36 51.46 25.40 25.70
CA ASP A 36 52.58 25.91 26.52
C ASP A 36 53.74 24.98 26.29
N THR A 37 54.62 25.37 25.38
CA THR A 37 55.94 24.82 25.23
C THR A 37 56.76 25.25 26.45
N VAL A 38 56.73 24.47 27.50
CA VAL A 38 57.67 24.59 28.57
C VAL A 38 59.02 24.19 28.00
N GLN A 39 59.85 25.18 27.70
CA GLN A 39 61.29 24.98 27.47
C GLN A 39 61.89 24.55 28.82
N THR A 40 61.93 23.25 29.06
CA THR A 40 62.77 22.69 30.07
C THR A 40 64.21 22.93 29.61
N THR A 41 64.85 23.92 30.20
CA THR A 41 66.30 24.06 30.06
C THR A 41 66.97 22.86 30.78
N ILE A 42 67.46 21.94 29.99
CA ILE A 42 68.22 20.76 30.50
C ILE A 42 69.46 21.29 31.02
N ASP A 43 69.66 21.07 32.33
CA ASP A 43 70.87 21.45 33.02
C ASP A 43 72.07 20.54 32.58
N THR A 44 72.95 21.09 31.76
CA THR A 44 74.05 20.37 31.16
C THR A 44 75.27 20.22 32.12
N THR A 45 75.22 20.71 33.34
CA THR A 45 76.33 20.71 34.31
C THR A 45 76.54 19.37 35.00
N GLN A 46 75.60 18.46 34.93
CA GLN A 46 75.65 17.09 35.50
C GLN A 46 75.79 15.98 34.41
N MET A 47 76.05 16.33 33.17
CA MET A 47 76.24 15.34 32.13
C MET A 47 77.62 14.87 31.96
N ASP A 48 77.85 13.54 31.86
CA ASP A 48 79.12 12.95 31.54
C ASP A 48 79.58 13.39 30.15
N SER A 49 80.91 13.37 29.91
CA SER A 49 81.51 13.88 28.67
C SER A 49 80.92 13.26 27.35
N LEU A 50 80.53 11.98 27.47
CA LEU A 50 79.82 11.28 26.32
C LEU A 50 78.41 11.74 26.13
N GLN A 51 77.66 11.91 27.22
CA GLN A 51 76.30 12.41 27.22
C GLN A 51 76.20 13.87 26.68
N LEU A 52 77.21 14.68 27.10
CA LEU A 52 77.30 16.07 26.57
C LEU A 52 77.64 16.12 25.10
N ALA A 53 78.49 15.19 24.60
CA ALA A 53 78.82 15.08 23.20
C ALA A 53 77.58 14.65 22.36
N ILE A 54 76.78 13.67 22.83
CA ILE A 54 75.53 13.21 22.20
C ILE A 54 74.51 14.34 22.23
N TYR A 55 74.33 15.04 23.33
CA TYR A 55 73.39 16.19 23.41
C TYR A 55 73.75 17.32 22.42
N LYS A 56 75.10 17.69 22.33
CA LYS A 56 75.55 18.67 21.38
C LYS A 56 75.33 18.23 19.92
N HIS A 57 75.54 16.96 19.62
CA HIS A 57 75.33 16.38 18.32
C HIS A 57 73.87 16.38 17.94
N ASN A 58 72.97 15.93 18.82
CA ASN A 58 71.50 15.94 18.60
C ASN A 58 70.97 17.36 18.49
N LYS A 59 71.45 18.29 19.27
CA LYS A 59 71.11 19.71 19.15
C LYS A 59 71.53 20.32 17.81
N ALA A 60 72.68 19.96 17.31
CA ALA A 60 73.19 20.41 15.98
C ALA A 60 72.35 19.82 14.86
N ILE A 61 71.84 18.57 15.02
CA ILE A 61 70.92 17.94 14.06
C ILE A 61 69.53 18.65 14.10
N ASP A 62 68.99 18.93 15.30
CA ASP A 62 67.71 19.64 15.45
C ASP A 62 67.77 21.08 14.93
N ASP A 63 68.86 21.79 15.15
CA ASP A 63 69.08 23.11 14.58
C ASP A 63 69.26 23.07 13.06
N SER A 64 69.91 22.04 12.50
CA SER A 64 69.99 21.80 11.04
C SER A 64 68.62 21.50 10.42
N ILE A 65 67.81 20.65 11.03
CA ILE A 65 66.42 20.34 10.58
C ILE A 65 65.58 21.60 10.64
N ARG A 66 65.76 22.43 11.67
CA ARG A 66 65.00 23.69 11.80
C ARG A 66 65.41 24.73 10.76
N VAL A 67 66.66 24.84 10.41
CA VAL A 67 67.18 25.70 9.34
C VAL A 67 66.67 25.19 7.97
N ASP A 68 66.66 23.88 7.75
CA ASP A 68 66.16 23.27 6.52
C ASP A 68 64.63 23.44 6.35
N SER A 69 63.88 23.36 7.46
CA SER A 69 62.43 23.69 7.45
C SER A 69 62.12 25.15 7.26
N ILE A 70 62.95 26.05 7.75
CA ILE A 70 62.83 27.54 7.51
C ILE A 70 63.21 27.88 6.07
N MET A 71 64.25 27.21 5.48
CA MET A 71 64.63 27.39 4.07
C MET A 71 63.53 26.81 3.17
N LYS A 72 62.94 25.66 3.48
CA LYS A 72 61.81 25.16 2.68
C LYS A 72 60.57 26.06 2.77
N SER A 73 60.31 26.76 3.84
CA SER A 73 59.19 27.72 3.97
C SER A 73 59.40 28.99 3.17
N LYS A 74 60.63 29.34 2.77
CA LYS A 74 60.98 30.52 1.98
C LYS A 74 61.17 30.21 0.49
N SER A 75 61.13 28.93 0.06
CA SER A 75 61.25 28.60 -1.36
C SER A 75 59.88 28.95 -2.06
N ASN A 76 59.96 29.74 -3.08
CA ASN A 76 58.80 30.05 -3.97
C ASN A 76 58.46 28.87 -4.90
N GLY A 77 59.07 27.69 -4.73
CA GLY A 77 58.89 26.49 -5.53
C GLY A 77 57.63 25.70 -5.17
N ILE A 78 57.27 24.77 -6.02
CA ILE A 78 56.19 23.81 -5.89
C ILE A 78 56.66 22.71 -4.92
N GLU A 79 55.86 22.37 -3.90
CA GLU A 79 56.20 21.47 -2.77
C GLU A 79 56.42 20.00 -3.18
N THR A 80 55.84 19.59 -4.33
CA THR A 80 55.91 18.19 -4.85
C THR A 80 56.19 18.23 -6.36
N PRO A 81 56.81 17.21 -6.95
CA PRO A 81 57.05 17.16 -8.39
C PRO A 81 55.73 17.11 -9.15
N VAL A 82 55.68 17.86 -10.26
CA VAL A 82 54.58 17.81 -11.25
C VAL A 82 54.94 16.76 -12.26
N THR A 83 54.09 15.77 -12.46
CA THR A 83 54.21 14.79 -13.54
C THR A 83 53.39 15.23 -14.73
N TYR A 84 53.95 15.20 -15.92
CA TYR A 84 53.29 15.59 -17.15
C TYR A 84 53.64 14.63 -18.29
N SER A 85 52.72 14.47 -19.23
CA SER A 85 52.90 13.76 -20.49
C SER A 85 52.14 14.44 -21.61
N ALA A 86 52.60 14.31 -22.83
CA ALA A 86 51.93 14.79 -24.02
C ALA A 86 52.21 13.78 -25.16
N ASP A 87 51.26 13.58 -26.05
CA ASP A 87 51.38 12.60 -27.12
C ASP A 87 52.18 13.18 -28.31
N ASP A 88 52.07 14.50 -28.64
CA ASP A 88 52.73 15.10 -29.77
C ASP A 88 54.12 15.69 -29.42
N SER A 89 54.13 16.73 -28.59
CA SER A 89 55.38 17.42 -28.26
C SER A 89 55.35 18.14 -26.91
N LEU A 90 56.58 18.27 -26.34
CA LEU A 90 56.82 19.10 -25.15
C LEU A 90 57.90 20.12 -25.52
N VAL A 91 57.54 21.39 -25.44
CA VAL A 91 58.44 22.51 -25.72
C VAL A 91 58.67 23.33 -24.46
N TYR A 92 59.91 23.46 -24.03
CA TYR A 92 60.26 24.32 -22.92
C TYR A 92 60.99 25.53 -23.41
N ASP A 93 60.41 26.70 -23.20
CA ASP A 93 61.03 27.98 -23.46
C ASP A 93 61.85 28.43 -22.24
N ALA A 94 63.14 28.34 -22.32
CA ALA A 94 64.04 28.71 -21.21
C ALA A 94 64.05 30.21 -20.90
N LYS A 95 63.72 31.05 -21.87
CA LYS A 95 63.70 32.50 -21.71
C LYS A 95 62.47 32.98 -20.93
N THR A 96 61.30 32.44 -21.23
CA THR A 96 60.05 32.78 -20.59
C THR A 96 59.70 31.82 -19.44
N ARG A 97 60.44 30.73 -19.27
CA ARG A 97 60.26 29.64 -18.30
C ARG A 97 58.85 29.02 -18.38
N VAL A 98 58.34 28.88 -19.61
CA VAL A 98 57.06 28.25 -19.89
C VAL A 98 57.25 26.90 -20.54
N ALA A 99 56.60 25.87 -20.00
CA ALA A 99 56.51 24.56 -20.61
C ALA A 99 55.17 24.45 -21.38
N HIS A 100 55.24 24.12 -22.65
CA HIS A 100 54.10 23.87 -23.53
C HIS A 100 54.01 22.38 -23.85
N LEU A 101 52.84 21.80 -23.67
CA LEU A 101 52.49 20.41 -23.95
C LEU A 101 51.39 20.39 -25.01
N TYR A 102 51.60 19.64 -26.06
CA TYR A 102 50.70 19.53 -27.23
C TYR A 102 50.28 18.07 -27.44
N GLY A 103 48.98 17.88 -27.77
CA GLY A 103 48.40 16.57 -28.03
C GLY A 103 48.13 15.76 -26.80
N SER A 104 46.84 15.66 -26.43
CA SER A 104 46.35 14.87 -25.28
C SER A 104 47.19 15.03 -24.00
N ALA A 105 47.61 16.27 -23.74
CA ALA A 105 48.47 16.61 -22.62
C ALA A 105 47.81 16.28 -21.27
N LYS A 106 48.57 15.57 -20.41
CA LYS A 106 48.14 15.20 -19.04
C LYS A 106 49.13 15.76 -18.03
N MET A 107 48.58 16.31 -16.96
CA MET A 107 49.33 16.89 -15.87
C MET A 107 48.76 16.44 -14.52
N ASN A 108 49.59 15.93 -13.65
CA ASN A 108 49.22 15.53 -12.31
C ASN A 108 50.06 16.24 -11.24
N TYR A 109 49.40 16.79 -10.23
CA TYR A 109 50.02 17.44 -9.09
C TYR A 109 49.20 17.18 -7.80
N GLN A 110 49.75 16.43 -6.87
CA GLN A 110 49.00 16.03 -5.65
C GLN A 110 47.63 15.43 -5.98
N ASN A 111 46.53 16.07 -5.52
CA ASN A 111 45.14 15.67 -5.76
C ASN A 111 44.54 16.33 -7.03
N MET A 112 45.37 16.93 -7.86
CA MET A 112 44.96 17.61 -9.09
C MET A 112 45.36 16.76 -10.32
N LYS A 113 44.40 16.56 -11.22
CA LYS A 113 44.62 15.97 -12.52
C LYS A 113 44.04 16.89 -13.57
N LEU A 114 44.82 17.17 -14.60
CA LEU A 114 44.41 17.97 -15.73
C LEU A 114 44.72 17.20 -17.02
N SER A 115 43.74 17.07 -17.89
CA SER A 115 43.90 16.53 -19.22
C SER A 115 43.35 17.56 -20.24
N SER A 116 44.05 17.83 -21.33
CA SER A 116 43.61 18.73 -22.39
C SER A 116 44.48 18.56 -23.64
N ASP A 117 44.00 19.02 -24.78
CA ASP A 117 44.77 18.97 -26.00
C ASP A 117 46.03 19.85 -25.94
N ASN A 118 45.91 21.04 -25.36
CA ASN A 118 47.04 21.96 -25.15
C ASN A 118 47.11 22.40 -23.69
N VAL A 119 48.27 22.25 -23.08
CA VAL A 119 48.55 22.73 -21.72
C VAL A 119 49.84 23.55 -21.72
N SER A 120 49.80 24.72 -21.11
CA SER A 120 50.99 25.54 -20.87
C SER A 120 51.14 25.85 -19.39
N MET A 121 52.38 25.70 -18.89
CA MET A 121 52.71 25.94 -17.49
C MET A 121 53.84 26.95 -17.40
N ASN A 122 53.55 28.06 -16.76
CA ASN A 122 54.60 29.05 -16.41
C ASN A 122 55.16 28.75 -15.02
N LEU A 123 56.44 28.40 -14.93
CA LEU A 123 57.09 27.96 -13.71
C LEU A 123 57.31 29.07 -12.69
N ASP A 124 57.44 30.32 -13.10
CA ASP A 124 57.64 31.48 -12.22
C ASP A 124 56.37 31.91 -11.52
N SER A 125 55.29 31.99 -12.28
CA SER A 125 54.00 32.39 -11.75
C SER A 125 53.19 31.22 -11.22
N ASN A 126 53.61 30.00 -11.39
CA ASN A 126 52.87 28.77 -11.07
C ASN A 126 51.50 28.69 -11.74
N LEU A 127 51.37 29.30 -12.94
CA LEU A 127 50.10 29.40 -13.66
C LEU A 127 50.05 28.36 -14.75
N VAL A 128 49.04 27.49 -14.69
CA VAL A 128 48.73 26.52 -15.74
C VAL A 128 47.56 27.05 -16.56
N ARG A 129 47.65 26.99 -17.87
CA ARG A 129 46.57 27.27 -18.81
C ARG A 129 46.34 26.03 -19.66
N ALA A 130 45.08 25.69 -19.89
CA ALA A 130 44.66 24.58 -20.71
C ALA A 130 43.54 25.01 -21.65
N ASN A 131 43.60 24.55 -22.88
CA ASN A 131 42.58 24.77 -23.89
C ASN A 131 42.52 23.64 -24.89
N GLY A 132 41.33 23.33 -25.39
CA GLY A 132 41.16 22.41 -26.52
C GLY A 132 41.48 23.07 -27.84
N THR A 133 41.53 22.25 -28.90
CA THR A 133 41.76 22.71 -30.28
C THR A 133 40.44 22.85 -31.01
N THR A 134 40.24 23.90 -31.80
CA THR A 134 39.03 24.09 -32.60
C THR A 134 38.95 23.01 -33.69
N ASP A 135 37.90 22.23 -33.69
CA ASP A 135 37.61 21.19 -34.64
C ASP A 135 36.12 21.20 -35.01
N SER A 136 35.85 21.54 -36.28
CA SER A 136 34.46 21.64 -36.77
C SER A 136 33.72 20.30 -36.82
N THR A 137 34.44 19.19 -36.70
CA THR A 137 33.85 17.84 -36.68
C THR A 137 33.57 17.32 -35.27
N ALA A 138 34.11 18.01 -34.25
CA ALA A 138 33.89 17.63 -32.85
C ALA A 138 32.55 18.19 -32.30
N GLU A 139 31.91 17.43 -31.47
CA GLU A 139 30.68 17.86 -30.80
C GLU A 139 30.93 19.11 -29.92
N GLY A 140 30.30 20.25 -30.31
CA GLY A 140 30.54 21.55 -29.71
C GLY A 140 31.77 22.32 -30.26
N GLY A 141 32.36 21.91 -31.40
CA GLY A 141 33.38 22.65 -32.13
C GLY A 141 34.78 22.71 -31.47
N ILE A 142 35.02 22.00 -30.38
CA ILE A 142 36.28 21.97 -29.64
C ILE A 142 36.63 20.51 -29.29
N LYS A 143 37.77 20.05 -29.80
CA LYS A 143 38.37 18.75 -29.50
C LYS A 143 39.32 18.87 -28.29
N GLY A 144 39.43 17.84 -27.46
CA GLY A 144 40.35 17.77 -26.32
C GLY A 144 40.13 18.88 -25.29
N LYS A 145 38.85 19.13 -24.95
CA LYS A 145 38.46 20.10 -23.91
C LYS A 145 39.19 19.82 -22.59
N PRO A 146 39.63 20.86 -21.86
CA PRO A 146 40.22 20.66 -20.54
C PRO A 146 39.29 19.94 -19.56
N GLU A 147 39.76 18.81 -19.07
CA GLU A 147 39.16 18.04 -17.97
C GLU A 147 40.05 18.22 -16.74
N PHE A 148 39.47 18.79 -15.71
CA PHE A 148 40.19 19.12 -14.49
C PHE A 148 39.52 18.47 -13.26
N THR A 149 40.27 17.61 -12.61
CA THR A 149 39.85 16.97 -11.37
C THR A 149 40.65 17.56 -10.21
N LEU A 150 39.96 18.03 -9.18
CA LEU A 150 40.58 18.52 -7.97
C LEU A 150 39.81 18.01 -6.74
N SER A 151 40.49 17.24 -5.89
CA SER A 151 39.90 16.67 -4.66
C SER A 151 38.60 15.87 -4.90
N GLY A 152 38.53 15.13 -6.00
CA GLY A 152 37.39 14.28 -6.36
C GLY A 152 36.24 15.00 -7.09
N GLN A 153 36.37 16.30 -7.35
CA GLN A 153 35.44 17.06 -8.18
C GLN A 153 35.97 17.21 -9.61
N GLU A 154 35.14 16.94 -10.58
CA GLU A 154 35.45 16.99 -11.99
C GLU A 154 34.82 18.23 -12.65
N TYR A 155 35.59 18.93 -13.45
CA TYR A 155 35.19 20.09 -14.23
C TYR A 155 35.65 19.88 -15.68
N THR A 156 34.75 19.99 -16.61
CA THR A 156 35.04 20.09 -18.04
C THR A 156 34.87 21.55 -18.46
N SER A 157 35.72 22.06 -19.37
CA SER A 157 35.65 23.46 -19.75
C SER A 157 36.14 23.66 -21.18
N ASP A 158 35.84 24.81 -21.80
CA ASP A 158 36.39 25.18 -23.10
C ASP A 158 37.83 25.70 -22.96
N SER A 159 38.12 26.43 -21.88
CA SER A 159 39.45 26.87 -21.51
C SER A 159 39.57 27.17 -20.04
N MET A 160 40.73 26.96 -19.46
CA MET A 160 40.99 27.26 -18.06
C MET A 160 42.36 27.87 -17.82
N ALA A 161 42.45 28.64 -16.74
CA ALA A 161 43.70 29.11 -16.16
C ALA A 161 43.68 28.87 -14.66
N PHE A 162 44.65 28.16 -14.10
CA PHE A 162 44.70 27.78 -12.71
C PHE A 162 46.06 28.01 -12.11
N ASN A 163 46.14 28.69 -10.99
CA ASN A 163 47.38 28.90 -10.25
C ASN A 163 47.51 27.82 -9.16
N ILE A 164 48.53 26.99 -9.28
CA ILE A 164 48.79 25.82 -8.44
C ILE A 164 49.01 26.24 -6.98
N LYS A 165 49.76 27.32 -6.74
CA LYS A 165 50.14 27.78 -5.39
C LYS A 165 48.97 28.47 -4.66
N SER A 166 48.29 29.38 -5.31
CA SER A 166 47.17 30.15 -4.74
C SER A 166 45.81 29.39 -4.80
N LYS A 167 45.78 28.28 -5.56
CA LYS A 167 44.58 27.49 -5.82
C LYS A 167 43.43 28.27 -6.43
N ARG A 168 43.73 29.45 -7.02
CA ARG A 168 42.79 30.30 -7.75
C ARG A 168 42.72 29.91 -9.21
N GLY A 169 41.53 29.98 -9.81
CA GLY A 169 41.35 29.63 -11.22
C GLY A 169 40.28 30.46 -11.88
N MET A 170 40.38 30.63 -13.19
CA MET A 170 39.36 31.12 -14.08
C MET A 170 39.04 30.05 -15.11
N ILE A 171 37.78 29.80 -15.36
CA ILE A 171 37.29 28.79 -16.26
C ILE A 171 36.25 29.43 -17.18
N LYS A 172 36.34 29.13 -18.48
CA LYS A 172 35.35 29.52 -19.47
C LYS A 172 34.62 28.30 -19.99
N GLY A 173 33.29 28.36 -20.09
CA GLY A 173 32.48 27.25 -20.54
C GLY A 173 32.49 26.06 -19.55
N VAL A 174 32.32 26.31 -18.25
CA VAL A 174 32.41 25.26 -17.23
C VAL A 174 31.19 24.34 -17.24
N TYR A 175 31.44 23.06 -17.16
CA TYR A 175 30.44 22.02 -16.89
C TYR A 175 30.93 21.18 -15.70
N THR A 176 30.06 20.96 -14.72
CA THR A 176 30.36 20.12 -13.55
C THR A 176 29.11 19.39 -13.08
N ALA A 177 29.27 18.10 -12.83
CA ALA A 177 28.25 17.33 -12.15
C ALA A 177 28.35 17.53 -10.62
N GLN A 178 27.23 17.84 -9.98
CA GLN A 178 27.15 18.04 -8.53
C GLN A 178 26.01 17.20 -7.98
N ASP A 179 26.33 16.09 -7.30
CA ASP A 179 25.38 15.11 -6.78
C ASP A 179 24.36 14.66 -7.86
N ASP A 180 23.10 15.04 -7.74
CA ASP A 180 22.03 14.65 -8.66
C ASP A 180 21.74 15.69 -9.75
N GLY A 181 22.59 16.71 -9.94
CA GLY A 181 22.37 17.74 -10.92
C GLY A 181 23.64 18.19 -11.66
N PHE A 182 23.44 18.93 -12.74
CA PHE A 182 24.47 19.46 -13.60
C PHE A 182 24.47 20.98 -13.57
N LEU A 183 25.64 21.57 -13.38
CA LEU A 183 25.81 23.01 -13.35
C LEU A 183 26.75 23.41 -14.47
N THR A 184 26.26 24.27 -15.35
CA THR A 184 27.04 24.88 -16.40
C THR A 184 27.21 26.37 -16.16
N GLY A 185 28.22 27.01 -16.73
CA GLY A 185 28.41 28.45 -16.63
C GLY A 185 29.29 28.99 -17.74
N GLU A 186 28.98 30.18 -18.22
CA GLU A 186 29.77 30.86 -19.25
C GLU A 186 31.18 31.19 -18.72
N ARG A 187 31.24 31.74 -17.50
CA ARG A 187 32.49 32.11 -16.81
C ARG A 187 32.43 31.66 -15.36
N ALA A 188 33.45 31.02 -14.89
CA ALA A 188 33.62 30.64 -13.50
C ALA A 188 34.94 31.11 -12.93
N LYS A 189 34.95 31.60 -11.68
CA LYS A 189 36.13 32.01 -10.93
C LYS A 189 36.16 31.23 -9.63
N ARG A 190 37.24 30.47 -9.40
CA ARG A 190 37.51 29.77 -8.15
C ARG A 190 38.46 30.61 -7.28
N ASP A 191 38.14 30.77 -6.01
CA ASP A 191 39.02 31.42 -5.06
C ASP A 191 39.89 30.37 -4.30
N SER A 192 40.82 30.90 -3.47
CA SER A 192 41.72 30.04 -2.67
C SER A 192 41.00 29.14 -1.66
N SER A 193 39.81 29.50 -1.20
CA SER A 193 38.99 28.74 -0.26
C SER A 193 38.19 27.61 -0.94
N GLY A 194 38.25 27.53 -2.27
CA GLY A 194 37.52 26.52 -3.04
C GLY A 194 36.12 26.95 -3.48
N VAL A 195 35.68 28.13 -3.10
CA VAL A 195 34.38 28.70 -3.55
C VAL A 195 34.46 29.06 -5.03
N VAL A 196 33.45 28.67 -5.78
CA VAL A 196 33.34 28.97 -7.23
C VAL A 196 32.23 29.98 -7.46
N TYR A 197 32.57 31.10 -8.13
CA TYR A 197 31.64 32.11 -8.57
C TYR A 197 31.34 31.90 -10.03
N ILE A 198 30.08 31.77 -10.39
CA ILE A 198 29.62 31.51 -11.77
C ILE A 198 28.80 32.67 -12.26
N GLN A 199 29.03 33.08 -13.50
CA GLN A 199 28.25 34.04 -14.24
C GLN A 199 27.53 33.36 -15.39
N HIS A 200 26.25 33.70 -15.61
CA HIS A 200 25.36 33.12 -16.61
C HIS A 200 25.35 31.58 -16.50
N GLY A 201 25.01 31.09 -15.29
CA GLY A 201 24.93 29.66 -15.00
C GLY A 201 23.60 29.07 -15.43
N ARG A 202 23.61 27.75 -15.67
CA ARG A 202 22.43 26.93 -15.86
C ARG A 202 22.52 25.75 -14.91
N TYR A 203 21.47 25.52 -14.14
CA TYR A 203 21.37 24.36 -13.28
C TYR A 203 20.22 23.46 -13.76
N THR A 204 20.49 22.19 -13.94
CA THR A 204 19.51 21.19 -14.40
C THR A 204 19.77 19.85 -13.77
N THR A 205 18.73 18.99 -13.71
CA THR A 205 18.85 17.57 -13.38
C THR A 205 18.77 16.68 -14.65
N CYS A 206 18.68 17.28 -15.83
CA CYS A 206 18.71 16.62 -17.12
C CYS A 206 20.18 16.38 -17.52
N ASP A 207 20.54 15.13 -17.84
CA ASP A 207 21.90 14.73 -18.19
C ASP A 207 22.26 14.92 -19.67
N LYS A 208 21.30 15.44 -20.47
CA LYS A 208 21.56 15.75 -21.88
C LYS A 208 22.54 16.93 -22.01
N PRO A 209 23.40 16.93 -23.05
CA PRO A 209 24.28 18.06 -23.37
C PRO A 209 23.50 19.37 -23.58
N HIS A 210 22.31 19.28 -24.18
CA HIS A 210 21.32 20.33 -24.29
C HIS A 210 20.11 19.96 -23.42
N PRO A 211 20.01 20.46 -22.19
CA PRO A 211 18.98 20.05 -21.26
C PRO A 211 17.59 20.54 -21.69
N ASP A 212 16.58 19.69 -21.57
CA ASP A 212 15.19 20.04 -21.91
C ASP A 212 14.61 21.09 -20.96
N PHE A 213 15.18 21.24 -19.77
CA PHE A 213 14.84 22.30 -18.82
C PHE A 213 16.05 22.68 -17.97
N TYR A 214 16.09 23.92 -17.56
CA TYR A 214 17.12 24.42 -16.65
C TYR A 214 16.67 25.68 -15.94
N ILE A 215 17.27 25.94 -14.77
CA ILE A 215 17.18 27.23 -14.10
C ILE A 215 18.34 28.09 -14.59
N ALA A 216 18.01 29.18 -15.30
CA ALA A 216 18.98 30.15 -15.72
C ALA A 216 19.35 31.05 -14.54
N LEU A 217 20.61 31.08 -14.18
CA LEU A 217 21.17 31.81 -13.04
C LEU A 217 22.01 32.98 -13.57
N SER A 218 21.66 34.22 -13.20
CA SER A 218 22.47 35.39 -13.59
C SER A 218 23.85 35.35 -12.94
N ARG A 219 23.89 35.05 -11.64
CA ARG A 219 25.10 34.86 -10.84
C ARG A 219 24.90 33.76 -9.81
N ALA A 220 25.90 32.94 -9.58
CA ALA A 220 25.86 31.90 -8.55
C ALA A 220 27.17 31.82 -7.77
N LYS A 221 27.08 31.54 -6.49
CA LYS A 221 28.20 31.20 -5.60
C LYS A 221 28.05 29.76 -5.16
N VAL A 222 28.92 28.92 -5.64
CA VAL A 222 28.94 27.48 -5.35
C VAL A 222 29.92 27.22 -4.22
N ARG A 223 29.45 26.62 -3.12
CA ARG A 223 30.27 26.08 -2.06
C ARG A 223 30.27 24.54 -2.18
N PRO A 224 31.31 23.94 -2.77
CA PRO A 224 31.32 22.50 -3.05
C PRO A 224 31.01 21.67 -1.84
N GLY A 225 30.11 20.66 -1.99
CA GLY A 225 29.63 19.81 -0.93
C GLY A 225 28.75 20.46 0.13
N LYS A 226 28.37 21.74 -0.05
CA LYS A 226 27.44 22.46 0.85
C LYS A 226 26.20 22.96 0.16
N ASP A 227 26.33 24.00 -0.69
CA ASP A 227 25.19 24.63 -1.34
C ASP A 227 25.60 25.49 -2.55
N VAL A 228 24.59 25.85 -3.33
CA VAL A 228 24.64 26.91 -4.33
C VAL A 228 23.75 28.07 -3.89
N VAL A 229 24.29 29.23 -3.77
CA VAL A 229 23.54 30.47 -3.54
C VAL A 229 23.52 31.27 -4.83
N PHE A 230 22.37 31.71 -5.30
CA PHE A 230 22.23 32.39 -6.58
C PHE A 230 21.41 33.67 -6.50
N GLY A 231 21.70 34.63 -7.39
CA GLY A 231 20.92 35.85 -7.56
C GLY A 231 19.69 35.60 -8.45
N PRO A 232 19.27 36.64 -9.23
CA PRO A 232 18.09 36.48 -10.06
C PRO A 232 18.18 35.23 -10.97
N ALA A 233 17.12 34.43 -10.93
CA ALA A 233 17.04 33.19 -11.69
C ALA A 233 15.64 33.05 -12.26
N TYR A 234 15.51 32.35 -13.39
CA TYR A 234 14.25 32.01 -14.01
C TYR A 234 14.30 30.61 -14.62
N LEU A 235 13.14 29.97 -14.70
CA LEU A 235 12.99 28.63 -15.27
C LEU A 235 12.86 28.73 -16.80
N VAL A 236 13.61 27.91 -17.50
CA VAL A 236 13.52 27.71 -18.95
C VAL A 236 13.14 26.27 -19.22
N VAL A 237 12.15 26.04 -20.08
CA VAL A 237 11.67 24.73 -20.50
C VAL A 237 11.58 24.70 -22.01
N ALA A 238 12.23 23.71 -22.63
CA ALA A 238 12.35 23.61 -24.09
C ALA A 238 12.76 24.95 -24.74
N ASP A 239 13.77 25.62 -24.15
CA ASP A 239 14.30 26.91 -24.53
C ASP A 239 13.33 28.12 -24.42
N VAL A 240 12.15 27.91 -23.90
CA VAL A 240 11.18 28.98 -23.62
C VAL A 240 11.33 29.46 -22.17
N PRO A 241 11.69 30.71 -21.92
CA PRO A 241 11.73 31.26 -20.58
C PRO A 241 10.32 31.41 -20.03
N LEU A 242 10.08 30.82 -18.86
CA LEU A 242 8.80 30.94 -18.16
C LEU A 242 8.77 32.21 -17.32
N PRO A 243 7.60 32.86 -17.09
CA PRO A 243 7.45 34.05 -16.27
C PRO A 243 7.60 33.80 -14.77
N LEU A 244 8.39 32.81 -14.40
CA LEU A 244 8.71 32.39 -13.03
C LEU A 244 10.15 32.85 -12.72
N ALA A 245 10.30 34.05 -12.18
CA ALA A 245 11.57 34.59 -11.75
C ALA A 245 11.68 34.63 -10.22
N ILE A 246 12.83 34.23 -9.73
CA ILE A 246 13.17 34.25 -8.30
C ILE A 246 14.31 35.26 -8.14
N PRO A 247 14.16 36.33 -7.33
CA PRO A 247 15.19 37.35 -7.18
C PRO A 247 16.43 36.81 -6.47
N TYR A 248 16.27 35.81 -5.61
CA TYR A 248 17.33 35.22 -4.80
C TYR A 248 16.94 33.84 -4.33
N GLY A 249 17.88 32.89 -4.27
CA GLY A 249 17.64 31.56 -3.80
C GLY A 249 18.90 30.75 -3.47
N PHE A 250 18.71 29.53 -2.96
CA PHE A 250 19.79 28.61 -2.72
C PHE A 250 19.31 27.15 -2.85
N PHE A 251 20.20 26.23 -3.25
CA PHE A 251 19.97 24.79 -3.09
C PHE A 251 21.13 24.17 -2.33
N PRO A 252 20.83 23.37 -1.30
CA PRO A 252 21.86 22.62 -0.61
C PRO A 252 22.29 21.40 -1.43
N PHE A 253 23.58 21.11 -1.51
CA PHE A 253 24.09 19.81 -1.92
C PHE A 253 24.07 18.89 -0.71
N SER A 254 23.05 18.08 -0.59
CA SER A 254 22.90 17.22 0.56
C SER A 254 22.45 15.85 0.10
N LYS A 255 23.20 14.82 0.48
CA LYS A 255 22.78 13.41 0.37
C LYS A 255 21.66 13.04 1.34
N LYS A 256 21.23 13.98 2.19
CA LYS A 256 20.15 13.85 3.15
C LYS A 256 18.95 14.66 2.69
N TYR A 257 17.78 14.33 3.24
CA TYR A 257 16.58 15.14 3.07
C TYR A 257 16.85 16.59 3.41
N SER A 258 16.51 17.51 2.52
CA SER A 258 16.62 18.95 2.74
C SER A 258 15.28 19.63 2.60
N SER A 259 15.04 20.64 3.44
CA SER A 259 13.87 21.49 3.35
C SER A 259 13.93 22.38 2.12
N GLY A 260 12.78 22.72 1.53
CA GLY A 260 12.74 23.58 0.35
C GLY A 260 11.34 23.95 -0.08
N PHE A 261 11.26 24.89 -1.02
CA PHE A 261 10.00 25.33 -1.61
C PHE A 261 9.50 24.30 -2.62
N ILE A 262 8.19 24.07 -2.62
CA ILE A 262 7.46 23.30 -3.61
C ILE A 262 6.80 24.30 -4.57
N MET A 263 7.17 24.21 -5.85
CA MET A 263 6.61 25.12 -6.86
C MET A 263 5.15 24.78 -7.13
N PRO A 264 4.27 25.79 -7.20
CA PRO A 264 2.86 25.56 -7.50
C PRO A 264 2.67 25.15 -8.95
N SER A 265 1.66 24.32 -9.21
CA SER A 265 1.09 24.11 -10.54
C SER A 265 0.13 25.24 -10.85
N TYR A 266 0.06 25.64 -12.11
CA TYR A 266 -0.86 26.67 -12.58
C TYR A 266 -1.77 26.12 -13.67
N GLY A 267 -2.93 26.72 -13.80
CA GLY A 267 -3.92 26.33 -14.82
C GLY A 267 -5.17 27.17 -14.70
N GLU A 268 -6.20 26.80 -15.46
CA GLU A 268 -7.49 27.45 -15.50
C GLU A 268 -8.60 26.44 -15.29
N GLU A 269 -9.63 26.87 -14.62
CA GLU A 269 -10.86 26.10 -14.38
C GLU A 269 -12.09 27.01 -14.62
N ASN A 270 -13.07 26.52 -15.37
CA ASN A 270 -14.21 27.32 -15.78
C ASN A 270 -14.94 27.97 -14.60
N ASP A 271 -15.14 27.23 -13.49
CA ASP A 271 -15.97 27.69 -12.38
C ASP A 271 -15.22 28.54 -11.38
N ARG A 272 -13.90 28.34 -11.23
CA ARG A 272 -13.06 29.01 -10.21
C ARG A 272 -12.00 29.95 -10.80
N GLY A 273 -11.82 29.95 -12.12
CA GLY A 273 -10.84 30.78 -12.82
C GLY A 273 -9.41 30.24 -12.78
N PHE A 274 -8.44 31.11 -13.01
CA PHE A 274 -7.02 30.73 -12.92
C PHE A 274 -6.62 30.35 -11.51
N TYR A 275 -5.74 29.35 -11.41
CA TYR A 275 -5.28 28.85 -10.13
C TYR A 275 -3.75 28.71 -10.04
N LEU A 276 -3.27 28.82 -8.81
CA LEU A 276 -1.97 28.31 -8.36
C LEU A 276 -2.25 27.26 -7.28
N ARG A 277 -1.83 26.02 -7.52
CA ARG A 277 -2.13 24.88 -6.66
C ARG A 277 -0.89 24.14 -6.23
N ASP A 278 -1.00 23.45 -5.06
CA ASP A 278 0.01 22.54 -4.54
C ASP A 278 1.39 23.21 -4.33
N GLY A 279 1.42 24.55 -4.27
CA GLY A 279 2.61 25.29 -3.91
C GLY A 279 2.79 25.40 -2.41
N GLY A 280 4.05 25.39 -1.94
CA GLY A 280 4.27 25.48 -0.50
C GLY A 280 5.69 25.23 -0.06
N TYR A 281 5.83 24.61 1.11
CA TYR A 281 7.14 24.35 1.70
C TYR A 281 7.23 22.95 2.28
N TYR A 282 8.33 22.26 1.97
CA TYR A 282 8.69 20.97 2.52
C TYR A 282 9.68 21.14 3.67
N PHE A 283 9.34 20.64 4.84
CA PHE A 283 10.17 20.63 6.03
C PHE A 283 10.77 19.24 6.22
N ALA A 284 12.05 19.11 6.03
CA ALA A 284 12.83 17.93 6.40
C ALA A 284 13.17 17.98 7.90
N ILE A 285 12.24 17.60 8.77
CA ILE A 285 12.39 17.75 10.21
C ILE A 285 13.46 16.78 10.74
N SER A 286 13.44 15.53 10.27
CA SER A 286 14.42 14.51 10.64
C SER A 286 14.43 13.36 9.63
N ASP A 287 15.41 12.45 9.73
CA ASP A 287 15.45 11.22 8.93
C ASP A 287 14.23 10.30 9.13
N LYS A 288 13.36 10.61 10.08
CA LYS A 288 12.21 9.78 10.46
C LYS A 288 10.87 10.47 10.25
N TRP A 289 10.85 11.75 10.01
CA TRP A 289 9.64 12.55 9.94
C TRP A 289 9.82 13.77 9.03
N ASP A 290 8.88 13.96 8.13
CA ASP A 290 8.77 15.12 7.24
C ASP A 290 7.43 15.85 7.42
N LEU A 291 7.32 17.04 6.84
CA LEU A 291 6.07 17.80 6.79
C LEU A 291 6.04 18.62 5.50
N LYS A 292 4.96 18.51 4.74
CA LYS A 292 4.64 19.38 3.60
C LYS A 292 3.48 20.29 3.98
N LEU A 293 3.65 21.57 3.84
CA LEU A 293 2.56 22.54 3.90
C LEU A 293 2.33 23.09 2.50
N LEU A 294 1.13 22.89 1.97
CA LEU A 294 0.76 23.29 0.62
C LEU A 294 -0.45 24.22 0.68
N GLY A 295 -0.50 25.14 -0.28
CA GLY A 295 -1.60 26.06 -0.45
C GLY A 295 -2.11 26.06 -1.90
N GLU A 296 -3.35 26.45 -2.06
CA GLU A 296 -3.99 26.68 -3.35
C GLU A 296 -4.84 27.93 -3.32
N ILE A 297 -4.80 28.70 -4.39
CA ILE A 297 -5.60 29.93 -4.56
C ILE A 297 -6.15 30.00 -5.98
N TYR A 298 -7.34 30.57 -6.09
CA TYR A 298 -8.06 30.74 -7.34
C TYR A 298 -8.51 32.19 -7.51
N THR A 299 -8.54 32.68 -8.73
CA THR A 299 -8.86 34.08 -9.02
C THR A 299 -10.27 34.49 -8.61
N ARG A 300 -11.26 33.58 -8.60
CA ARG A 300 -12.63 33.84 -8.11
C ARG A 300 -12.77 33.74 -6.59
N GLY A 301 -11.67 33.65 -5.84
CA GLY A 301 -11.63 33.72 -4.37
C GLY A 301 -11.79 32.42 -3.65
N SER A 302 -11.73 31.26 -4.33
CA SER A 302 -11.55 29.97 -3.70
C SER A 302 -10.12 29.81 -3.20
N TRP A 303 -9.91 29.12 -2.10
CA TRP A 303 -8.60 28.82 -1.54
C TRP A 303 -8.58 27.54 -0.72
N GLY A 304 -7.44 26.96 -0.57
CA GLY A 304 -7.26 25.76 0.25
C GLY A 304 -5.86 25.68 0.86
N VAL A 305 -5.75 24.91 1.92
CA VAL A 305 -4.48 24.58 2.58
C VAL A 305 -4.44 23.08 2.89
N SER A 306 -3.28 22.50 2.75
CA SER A 306 -3.07 21.11 3.13
C SER A 306 -1.75 20.92 3.86
N ALA A 307 -1.76 19.96 4.79
CA ALA A 307 -0.59 19.52 5.54
C ALA A 307 -0.44 18.01 5.37
N ALA A 308 0.65 17.58 4.77
CA ALA A 308 0.97 16.18 4.58
C ALA A 308 2.29 15.83 5.28
N SER A 309 2.32 14.71 5.94
CA SER A 309 3.48 14.25 6.72
C SER A 309 3.65 12.76 6.57
N ASN A 310 4.89 12.30 6.36
CA ASN A 310 5.25 10.90 6.45
C ASN A 310 6.20 10.70 7.62
N TYR A 311 6.02 9.60 8.33
CA TYR A 311 6.91 9.25 9.42
C TYR A 311 7.22 7.76 9.41
N ARG A 312 8.49 7.43 9.68
CA ARG A 312 8.95 6.05 9.67
C ARG A 312 10.11 5.84 10.65
N LYS A 313 9.98 4.82 11.48
CA LYS A 313 11.08 4.32 12.29
C LYS A 313 11.27 2.84 11.99
N ARG A 314 12.39 2.49 11.34
CA ARG A 314 12.70 1.12 10.90
C ARG A 314 12.51 0.12 12.05
N TYR A 315 11.83 -0.99 11.79
CA TYR A 315 11.47 -2.04 12.76
C TYR A 315 10.59 -1.59 13.93
N LYS A 316 9.97 -0.41 13.87
CA LYS A 316 9.04 0.05 14.92
C LYS A 316 7.68 0.44 14.36
N TYR A 317 7.63 1.43 13.48
CA TYR A 317 6.38 1.90 12.90
C TYR A 317 6.62 2.71 11.61
N SER A 318 5.57 2.81 10.81
CA SER A 318 5.47 3.73 9.68
C SER A 318 4.07 4.30 9.60
N GLY A 319 3.94 5.46 9.00
CA GLY A 319 2.64 6.07 8.77
C GLY A 319 2.71 7.33 7.93
N SER A 320 1.53 7.79 7.53
CA SER A 320 1.32 9.02 6.80
C SER A 320 0.11 9.76 7.37
N PHE A 321 0.16 11.07 7.32
CA PHE A 321 -0.90 11.97 7.75
C PHE A 321 -1.15 12.99 6.66
N LEU A 322 -2.41 13.25 6.35
CA LEU A 322 -2.86 14.30 5.44
C LEU A 322 -4.05 15.00 6.04
N PHE A 323 -3.96 16.30 6.18
CA PHE A 323 -5.08 17.18 6.47
C PHE A 323 -5.22 18.18 5.34
N SER A 324 -6.41 18.35 4.80
CA SER A 324 -6.71 19.34 3.77
C SER A 324 -8.00 20.09 4.13
N TYR A 325 -7.99 21.39 3.94
CA TYR A 325 -9.14 22.25 4.13
C TYR A 325 -9.29 23.15 2.91
N GLN A 326 -10.51 23.24 2.38
CA GLN A 326 -10.84 24.02 1.19
C GLN A 326 -12.05 24.90 1.44
N ASN A 327 -12.01 26.11 0.93
CA ASN A 327 -13.14 27.03 0.84
C ASN A 327 -13.41 27.27 -0.64
N THR A 328 -14.38 26.57 -1.20
CA THR A 328 -14.74 26.63 -2.62
C THR A 328 -15.83 27.65 -2.84
N LYS A 329 -15.64 28.54 -3.78
CA LYS A 329 -16.60 29.52 -4.25
C LYS A 329 -16.80 29.33 -5.75
N THR A 330 -18.03 29.10 -6.15
CA THR A 330 -18.45 28.93 -7.56
C THR A 330 -19.56 29.93 -7.88
N GLY A 331 -19.65 30.37 -9.12
CA GLY A 331 -20.55 31.43 -9.55
C GLY A 331 -20.07 32.85 -9.18
N ASP A 332 -20.81 33.85 -9.61
CA ASP A 332 -20.46 35.25 -9.36
C ASP A 332 -21.23 35.77 -8.14
N LYS A 333 -20.51 36.49 -7.27
CA LYS A 333 -21.09 37.02 -6.04
C LYS A 333 -22.25 37.96 -6.32
N GLY A 334 -23.42 37.62 -5.80
CA GLY A 334 -24.68 38.38 -5.98
C GLY A 334 -25.63 37.76 -6.99
N LEU A 335 -25.23 36.71 -7.69
CA LEU A 335 -26.11 35.90 -8.56
C LEU A 335 -26.65 34.68 -7.83
N PRO A 336 -27.80 34.11 -8.29
CA PRO A 336 -28.41 32.93 -7.64
C PRO A 336 -27.58 31.67 -7.68
N ASP A 337 -26.60 31.56 -8.57
CA ASP A 337 -25.68 30.46 -8.74
C ASP A 337 -24.44 30.54 -7.85
N TYR A 338 -24.31 31.62 -7.05
CA TYR A 338 -23.20 31.76 -6.13
C TYR A 338 -23.29 30.75 -4.97
N ILE A 339 -22.32 29.85 -4.89
CA ILE A 339 -22.18 28.87 -3.82
C ILE A 339 -20.84 29.08 -3.12
N SER A 340 -20.87 29.12 -1.79
CA SER A 340 -19.65 29.14 -0.96
C SER A 340 -19.69 27.96 0.00
N GLU A 341 -18.82 27.01 -0.21
CA GLU A 341 -18.80 25.74 0.53
C GLU A 341 -17.42 25.51 1.19
N ARG A 342 -17.45 25.04 2.43
CA ARG A 342 -16.25 24.70 3.19
C ARG A 342 -16.16 23.19 3.30
N SER A 343 -15.04 22.63 2.92
CA SER A 343 -14.81 21.20 2.96
C SER A 343 -13.45 20.86 3.55
N PHE A 344 -13.35 19.69 4.16
CA PHE A 344 -12.09 19.21 4.72
C PHE A 344 -11.94 17.72 4.53
N LYS A 345 -10.69 17.25 4.58
CA LYS A 345 -10.32 15.83 4.53
C LYS A 345 -9.20 15.56 5.53
N LEU A 346 -9.35 14.47 6.25
CA LEU A 346 -8.37 13.94 7.18
C LEU A 346 -8.07 12.49 6.80
N GLN A 347 -6.82 12.22 6.49
CA GLN A 347 -6.33 10.85 6.30
C GLN A 347 -5.16 10.60 7.26
N TRP A 348 -5.20 9.45 7.92
CA TRP A 348 -4.11 9.00 8.77
C TRP A 348 -3.96 7.50 8.66
N ASN A 349 -2.82 7.09 8.16
CA ASN A 349 -2.42 5.69 8.12
C ASN A 349 -1.27 5.47 9.09
N HIS A 350 -1.41 4.50 9.96
CA HIS A 350 -0.37 4.11 10.90
C HIS A 350 -0.30 2.60 10.98
N GLN A 351 0.91 2.07 10.90
CA GLN A 351 1.16 0.65 11.05
C GLN A 351 2.38 0.42 11.94
N GLN A 352 2.18 -0.28 13.02
CA GLN A 352 3.25 -0.77 13.86
C GLN A 352 3.92 -1.99 13.21
N ASP A 353 5.26 -2.03 13.19
CA ASP A 353 6.01 -3.18 12.70
C ASP A 353 5.88 -4.34 13.72
N PRO A 354 5.52 -5.57 13.28
CA PRO A 354 5.45 -6.73 14.16
C PRO A 354 6.74 -7.02 14.94
N LYS A 355 7.89 -6.60 14.41
CA LYS A 355 9.20 -6.73 15.09
C LYS A 355 9.34 -5.81 16.28
N ALA A 356 8.57 -4.73 16.37
CA ALA A 356 8.61 -3.80 17.50
C ALA A 356 8.07 -4.44 18.80
N ASN A 357 6.98 -5.18 18.65
CA ASN A 357 6.38 -5.95 19.73
C ASN A 357 5.55 -7.10 19.12
N PRO A 358 6.05 -8.34 19.17
CA PRO A 358 5.34 -9.48 18.60
C PRO A 358 3.95 -9.73 19.21
N ASN A 359 3.75 -9.28 20.45
CA ASN A 359 2.52 -9.54 21.20
C ASN A 359 1.54 -8.36 21.20
N SER A 360 1.88 -7.22 20.59
CA SER A 360 1.00 -6.06 20.54
C SER A 360 1.14 -5.34 19.21
N THR A 361 0.04 -5.00 18.59
CA THR A 361 -0.01 -4.25 17.32
C THR A 361 -0.96 -3.08 17.42
N LEU A 362 -0.55 -1.95 16.86
CA LEU A 362 -1.38 -0.77 16.65
C LEU A 362 -1.42 -0.48 15.15
N ALA A 363 -2.62 -0.38 14.60
CA ALA A 363 -2.84 0.02 13.21
C ALA A 363 -3.97 1.05 13.15
N ALA A 364 -3.81 2.04 12.28
CA ALA A 364 -4.84 3.03 12.01
C ALA A 364 -4.94 3.26 10.50
N SER A 365 -6.17 3.33 10.01
CA SER A 365 -6.52 3.71 8.65
C SER A 365 -7.71 4.64 8.73
N VAL A 366 -7.45 5.93 8.86
CA VAL A 366 -8.47 6.97 8.98
C VAL A 366 -8.62 7.67 7.64
N ASN A 367 -9.83 7.70 7.10
CA ASN A 367 -10.21 8.42 5.90
C ASN A 367 -11.55 9.13 6.14
N PHE A 368 -11.49 10.32 6.70
CA PHE A 368 -12.64 11.12 7.06
C PHE A 368 -12.65 12.43 6.27
N ALA A 369 -13.78 12.76 5.68
CA ALA A 369 -13.93 14.01 4.93
C ALA A 369 -15.38 14.50 4.97
N SER A 370 -15.57 15.81 4.74
CA SER A 370 -16.90 16.33 4.46
C SER A 370 -17.46 15.74 3.17
N SER A 371 -18.80 15.59 3.10
CA SER A 371 -19.48 14.96 1.96
C SER A 371 -19.23 15.65 0.61
N SER A 372 -18.94 16.96 0.65
CA SER A 372 -18.66 17.78 -0.52
C SER A 372 -17.19 17.81 -0.96
N TYR A 373 -16.26 17.31 -0.14
CA TYR A 373 -14.82 17.46 -0.40
C TYR A 373 -14.41 16.94 -1.79
N GLU A 374 -14.83 15.74 -2.18
CA GLU A 374 -14.39 15.16 -3.44
C GLU A 374 -15.00 15.83 -4.67
N ARG A 375 -16.19 16.40 -4.51
CA ARG A 375 -16.81 17.20 -5.59
C ARG A 375 -16.10 18.52 -5.80
N ASN A 376 -15.51 19.06 -4.76
CA ASN A 376 -14.84 20.36 -4.75
C ASN A 376 -13.34 20.27 -4.99
N ASN A 377 -12.75 19.07 -4.91
CA ASN A 377 -11.34 18.86 -5.11
C ASN A 377 -11.02 18.47 -6.57
N LEU A 378 -10.23 19.26 -7.25
CA LEU A 378 -9.92 19.08 -8.66
C LEU A 378 -9.24 17.72 -8.95
N ASN A 379 -8.34 17.27 -8.08
CA ASN A 379 -7.69 15.96 -8.25
C ASN A 379 -8.70 14.81 -8.18
N SER A 380 -9.74 14.94 -7.35
CA SER A 380 -10.80 13.94 -7.21
C SER A 380 -11.77 13.96 -8.38
N MET A 381 -12.04 15.13 -8.96
CA MET A 381 -12.93 15.25 -10.14
C MET A 381 -12.41 14.48 -11.36
N TYR A 382 -11.08 14.39 -11.51
CA TYR A 382 -10.44 13.61 -12.57
C TYR A 382 -10.18 12.13 -12.18
N ASN A 383 -10.60 11.72 -10.99
CA ASN A 383 -10.50 10.33 -10.55
C ASN A 383 -11.90 9.75 -10.30
N PRO A 384 -12.49 9.04 -11.28
CA PRO A 384 -13.83 8.50 -11.17
C PRO A 384 -14.03 7.54 -10.00
N GLN A 385 -13.01 6.79 -9.60
CA GLN A 385 -13.08 5.88 -8.46
C GLN A 385 -13.26 6.64 -7.16
N THR A 386 -12.53 7.74 -6.99
CA THR A 386 -12.66 8.60 -5.80
C THR A 386 -13.99 9.34 -5.80
N LEU A 387 -14.42 9.82 -6.97
CA LEU A 387 -15.70 10.53 -7.12
C LEU A 387 -16.90 9.63 -6.92
N SER A 388 -16.85 8.36 -7.38
CA SER A 388 -17.93 7.38 -7.25
C SER A 388 -17.95 6.67 -5.89
N GLN A 389 -16.99 6.90 -5.01
CA GLN A 389 -16.94 6.29 -3.70
C GLN A 389 -18.10 6.76 -2.82
N SER A 390 -19.10 5.89 -2.66
CA SER A 390 -20.31 6.19 -1.89
C SER A 390 -20.12 6.06 -0.37
N THR A 391 -19.13 5.27 0.06
CA THR A 391 -18.85 5.01 1.47
C THR A 391 -17.37 5.17 1.78
N ARG A 392 -17.07 5.72 2.96
CA ARG A 392 -15.71 5.80 3.51
C ARG A 392 -15.67 5.11 4.85
N THR A 393 -14.61 4.38 5.06
CA THR A 393 -14.38 3.69 6.33
C THR A 393 -13.10 4.17 6.97
N SER A 394 -13.16 4.35 8.29
CA SER A 394 -12.01 4.68 9.12
C SER A 394 -11.93 3.68 10.24
N SER A 395 -10.76 3.17 10.53
CA SER A 395 -10.56 2.25 11.65
C SER A 395 -9.24 2.54 12.37
N VAL A 396 -9.31 2.44 13.70
CA VAL A 396 -8.12 2.44 14.57
C VAL A 396 -8.21 1.17 15.39
N SER A 397 -7.24 0.28 15.26
CA SER A 397 -7.23 -1.00 15.95
C SER A 397 -5.98 -1.16 16.80
N TRP A 398 -6.18 -1.64 18.00
CA TRP A 398 -5.12 -2.08 18.90
C TRP A 398 -5.38 -3.51 19.33
N SER A 399 -4.37 -4.34 19.29
CA SER A 399 -4.47 -5.71 19.77
C SER A 399 -3.28 -6.09 20.64
N ARG A 400 -3.54 -6.95 21.63
CA ARG A 400 -2.52 -7.51 22.50
C ARG A 400 -2.80 -8.98 22.76
N GLN A 401 -1.78 -9.78 22.60
CA GLN A 401 -1.80 -11.21 22.85
C GLN A 401 -1.01 -11.55 24.11
N PHE A 402 -1.52 -12.49 24.90
CA PHE A 402 -0.88 -13.05 26.08
C PHE A 402 -0.69 -14.56 25.85
N PRO A 403 0.39 -14.97 25.17
CA PRO A 403 0.57 -16.37 24.73
C PRO A 403 0.55 -17.38 25.85
N ASN A 404 1.05 -17.01 27.03
CA ASN A 404 1.13 -17.91 28.18
C ASN A 404 -0.22 -18.43 28.69
N ILE A 405 -1.28 -17.64 28.54
CA ILE A 405 -2.64 -17.97 28.98
C ILE A 405 -3.60 -18.11 27.81
N GLY A 406 -3.13 -17.93 26.57
CA GLY A 406 -3.95 -17.98 25.39
C GLY A 406 -4.99 -16.88 25.28
N LEU A 407 -4.78 -15.72 25.93
CA LEU A 407 -5.69 -14.59 25.92
C LEU A 407 -5.27 -13.58 24.84
N SER A 408 -6.21 -13.14 24.01
CA SER A 408 -6.03 -11.98 23.13
C SER A 408 -7.11 -10.93 23.41
N ILE A 409 -6.68 -9.69 23.43
CA ILE A 409 -7.55 -8.52 23.63
C ILE A 409 -7.34 -7.62 22.41
N SER A 410 -8.42 -7.26 21.74
CA SER A 410 -8.36 -6.28 20.65
C SER A 410 -9.47 -5.25 20.85
N THR A 411 -9.15 -4.00 20.56
CA THR A 411 -10.13 -2.92 20.53
C THR A 411 -10.02 -2.19 19.20
N THR A 412 -11.17 -1.86 18.65
CA THR A 412 -11.27 -1.16 17.37
C THR A 412 -12.24 -0.01 17.51
N VAL A 413 -11.89 1.11 16.93
CA VAL A 413 -12.78 2.24 16.66
C VAL A 413 -13.07 2.21 15.18
N ASN A 414 -14.34 2.10 14.80
CA ASN A 414 -14.77 2.08 13.41
C ASN A 414 -15.72 3.26 13.15
N LEU A 415 -15.45 3.96 12.07
CA LEU A 415 -16.31 5.01 11.55
C LEU A 415 -16.57 4.72 10.07
N SER A 416 -17.84 4.56 9.72
CA SER A 416 -18.30 4.42 8.34
C SER A 416 -19.16 5.60 7.96
N GLN A 417 -18.79 6.30 6.92
CA GLN A 417 -19.45 7.51 6.43
C GLN A 417 -20.08 7.23 5.07
N SER A 418 -21.39 7.43 4.94
CA SER A 418 -22.08 7.42 3.65
C SER A 418 -22.09 8.82 3.06
N MET A 419 -21.43 8.97 1.91
CA MET A 419 -21.35 10.27 1.23
C MET A 419 -22.65 10.65 0.53
N ARG A 420 -23.50 9.66 0.20
CA ARG A 420 -24.78 9.88 -0.47
C ARG A 420 -25.82 10.54 0.45
N ASP A 421 -25.90 10.04 1.67
CA ASP A 421 -26.96 10.40 2.62
C ASP A 421 -26.42 11.29 3.74
N SER A 422 -25.12 11.61 3.76
CA SER A 422 -24.42 12.33 4.83
C SER A 422 -24.68 11.69 6.20
N THR A 423 -24.65 10.36 6.25
CA THR A 423 -24.83 9.59 7.47
C THR A 423 -23.51 8.98 7.93
N ILE A 424 -23.33 8.96 9.23
CA ILE A 424 -22.20 8.38 9.91
C ILE A 424 -22.67 7.22 10.77
N ASN A 425 -21.96 6.10 10.71
CA ASN A 425 -22.06 5.00 11.65
C ASN A 425 -20.74 4.93 12.43
N LEU A 426 -20.79 5.22 13.71
CA LEU A 426 -19.62 5.20 14.60
C LEU A 426 -19.76 4.06 15.60
N THR A 427 -18.72 3.23 15.69
CA THR A 427 -18.59 2.18 16.70
C THR A 427 -17.36 2.48 17.57
N LEU A 428 -17.58 2.67 18.90
CA LEU A 428 -16.54 3.14 19.83
C LEU A 428 -16.84 2.76 21.28
N PRO A 429 -16.02 1.92 21.95
CA PRO A 429 -15.09 0.97 21.34
C PRO A 429 -15.83 -0.30 20.87
N ASP A 430 -15.21 -1.04 19.98
CA ASP A 430 -15.50 -2.46 19.75
C ASP A 430 -14.37 -3.27 20.39
N LEU A 431 -14.58 -3.72 21.62
CA LEU A 431 -13.61 -4.47 22.41
C LEU A 431 -13.90 -5.96 22.29
N ASN A 432 -12.93 -6.71 21.78
CA ASN A 432 -13.00 -8.16 21.68
C ASN A 432 -11.97 -8.81 22.61
N ILE A 433 -12.45 -9.68 23.48
CA ILE A 433 -11.66 -10.49 24.42
C ILE A 433 -11.79 -11.94 23.98
N SER A 434 -10.72 -12.58 23.53
CA SER A 434 -10.75 -13.97 23.10
C SER A 434 -9.77 -14.79 23.92
N LEU A 435 -10.28 -15.84 24.54
CA LEU A 435 -9.50 -16.84 25.23
C LEU A 435 -9.49 -18.11 24.38
N THR A 436 -8.31 -18.49 23.91
CA THR A 436 -8.14 -19.68 23.08
C THR A 436 -8.48 -20.93 23.87
N ARG A 437 -8.64 -22.02 23.14
CA ARG A 437 -9.07 -23.32 23.63
C ARG A 437 -8.37 -23.75 24.94
N LEU A 438 -9.12 -23.81 26.02
CA LEU A 438 -8.71 -24.35 27.30
C LEU A 438 -9.23 -25.79 27.42
N TYR A 439 -8.48 -26.62 28.10
CA TYR A 439 -8.89 -27.97 28.48
C TYR A 439 -9.03 -28.06 30.01
N PRO A 440 -10.18 -27.64 30.58
CA PRO A 440 -10.32 -27.46 32.02
C PRO A 440 -10.10 -28.75 32.81
N PHE A 441 -10.40 -29.88 32.19
CA PHE A 441 -10.33 -31.21 32.84
C PHE A 441 -9.05 -31.98 32.48
N LYS A 442 -8.10 -31.36 31.77
CA LYS A 442 -6.85 -32.02 31.37
C LYS A 442 -5.91 -32.12 32.55
N ARG A 443 -5.42 -33.32 32.83
CA ARG A 443 -4.44 -33.55 33.87
C ARG A 443 -3.13 -32.86 33.60
N LYS A 444 -2.53 -32.21 34.60
CA LYS A 444 -1.22 -31.53 34.47
C LYS A 444 -0.06 -32.50 34.16
N LYS A 445 -0.14 -33.73 34.65
CA LYS A 445 0.81 -34.83 34.36
C LYS A 445 0.02 -35.99 33.78
N ALA A 446 -0.02 -36.06 32.43
CA ALA A 446 -0.73 -37.16 31.74
C ALA A 446 0.14 -38.42 31.73
N MET A 447 -0.27 -39.46 32.44
CA MET A 447 0.23 -40.81 32.31
C MET A 447 -0.83 -41.70 31.62
N GLY A 448 -0.46 -42.37 30.53
CA GLY A 448 -1.37 -43.24 29.76
C GLY A 448 -2.25 -42.51 28.75
N LYS A 449 -3.28 -43.21 28.24
CA LYS A 449 -4.23 -42.66 27.25
C LYS A 449 -5.07 -41.51 27.82
N GLU A 450 -5.33 -40.48 27.00
CA GLU A 450 -6.25 -39.42 27.35
C GLU A 450 -7.65 -39.94 27.66
N ARG A 451 -8.24 -39.54 28.78
CA ARG A 451 -9.61 -39.89 29.16
C ARG A 451 -10.60 -39.03 28.36
N TRP A 452 -11.86 -39.47 28.25
CA TRP A 452 -12.87 -38.78 27.46
C TRP A 452 -13.11 -37.34 27.89
N TYR A 453 -13.09 -37.03 29.19
CA TYR A 453 -13.32 -35.71 29.74
C TYR A 453 -12.12 -34.76 29.50
N GLU A 454 -10.91 -35.29 29.32
CA GLU A 454 -9.71 -34.48 28.99
C GLU A 454 -9.76 -33.90 27.58
N LYS A 455 -10.62 -34.42 26.72
CA LYS A 455 -10.87 -33.96 25.37
C LYS A 455 -11.91 -32.83 25.30
N ILE A 456 -12.52 -32.47 26.43
CA ILE A 456 -13.44 -31.35 26.48
C ILE A 456 -12.65 -30.05 26.46
N ALA A 457 -12.90 -29.28 25.45
CA ALA A 457 -12.30 -27.98 25.23
C ALA A 457 -13.36 -26.88 25.40
N MET A 458 -12.98 -25.81 26.00
CA MET A 458 -13.78 -24.61 26.16
C MET A 458 -13.02 -23.42 25.63
N SER A 459 -13.67 -22.54 24.94
CA SER A 459 -13.15 -21.22 24.59
C SER A 459 -14.12 -20.12 25.06
N TYR A 460 -13.64 -18.90 25.08
CA TYR A 460 -14.46 -17.76 25.46
C TYR A 460 -14.19 -16.61 24.50
N THR A 461 -15.26 -15.96 24.06
CA THR A 461 -15.18 -14.69 23.33
C THR A 461 -16.13 -13.70 23.98
N GLY A 462 -15.62 -12.59 24.48
CA GLY A 462 -16.39 -11.45 24.97
C GLY A 462 -16.27 -10.30 23.98
N GLN A 463 -17.39 -9.71 23.57
CA GLN A 463 -17.44 -8.57 22.68
C GLN A 463 -18.26 -7.46 23.30
N LEU A 464 -17.61 -6.35 23.68
CA LEU A 464 -18.26 -5.11 24.11
C LEU A 464 -18.26 -4.16 22.92
N SER A 465 -19.44 -3.76 22.47
CA SER A 465 -19.56 -2.83 21.36
C SER A 465 -20.57 -1.74 21.67
N ASN A 466 -20.20 -0.51 21.31
CA ASN A 466 -21.08 0.65 21.41
C ASN A 466 -21.15 1.31 20.05
N SER A 467 -22.34 1.53 19.53
CA SER A 467 -22.50 2.14 18.20
C SER A 467 -23.62 3.18 18.18
N ILE A 468 -23.44 4.15 17.27
CA ILE A 468 -24.47 5.11 16.91
C ILE A 468 -24.45 5.31 15.40
N ALA A 469 -25.64 5.42 14.82
CA ALA A 469 -25.83 5.77 13.42
C ALA A 469 -26.75 6.98 13.31
N GLY A 470 -26.35 7.97 12.56
CA GLY A 470 -27.14 9.20 12.39
C GLY A 470 -26.53 10.14 11.35
N LYS A 471 -27.21 11.27 11.14
CA LYS A 471 -26.67 12.31 10.28
C LYS A 471 -25.47 13.01 10.91
N GLU A 472 -24.55 13.45 10.09
CA GLU A 472 -23.25 14.04 10.47
C GLU A 472 -23.40 15.21 11.45
N ASP A 473 -24.42 16.05 11.27
CA ASP A 473 -24.71 17.22 12.11
C ASP A 473 -25.25 16.88 13.51
N ARG A 474 -25.87 15.71 13.68
CA ARG A 474 -26.54 15.29 14.92
C ARG A 474 -25.70 14.37 15.79
N ILE A 475 -24.81 13.60 15.22
CA ILE A 475 -24.11 12.50 15.91
C ILE A 475 -23.27 12.98 17.11
N LEU A 476 -22.66 14.18 17.01
CA LEU A 476 -21.88 14.77 18.10
C LEU A 476 -22.73 15.35 19.24
N ARG A 477 -24.04 15.48 19.03
CA ARG A 477 -25.02 16.00 20.03
C ARG A 477 -25.89 14.90 20.59
N ALA A 478 -25.72 13.66 20.12
CA ALA A 478 -26.56 12.53 20.50
C ALA A 478 -26.37 12.14 21.98
N ASN A 479 -27.47 11.81 22.63
CA ASN A 479 -27.46 11.39 24.02
C ASN A 479 -26.89 9.96 24.13
N PHE A 480 -25.75 9.80 24.83
CA PHE A 480 -25.03 8.53 24.98
C PHE A 480 -25.93 7.43 25.60
N ALA A 481 -26.75 7.74 26.57
CA ALA A 481 -27.57 6.72 27.23
C ALA A 481 -28.82 6.29 26.44
N LYS A 482 -29.38 7.17 25.59
CA LYS A 482 -30.66 6.91 24.90
C LYS A 482 -30.51 6.56 23.43
N GLU A 483 -29.53 7.19 22.74
CA GLU A 483 -29.42 7.11 21.29
C GLU A 483 -28.30 6.13 20.83
N TRP A 484 -27.34 5.85 21.73
CA TRP A 484 -26.32 4.86 21.46
C TRP A 484 -26.83 3.44 21.74
N LYS A 485 -26.40 2.49 20.92
CA LYS A 485 -26.62 1.07 21.15
C LYS A 485 -25.43 0.52 21.91
N HIS A 486 -25.67 0.06 23.12
CA HIS A 486 -24.66 -0.55 23.98
C HIS A 486 -24.93 -2.04 24.12
N GLY A 487 -23.92 -2.85 24.01
CA GLY A 487 -24.05 -4.28 24.21
C GLY A 487 -22.74 -4.96 24.59
N PHE A 488 -22.86 -5.95 25.48
CA PHE A 488 -21.77 -6.86 25.80
C PHE A 488 -22.25 -8.29 25.58
N GLN A 489 -21.61 -8.98 24.65
CA GLN A 489 -21.93 -10.38 24.32
C GLN A 489 -20.82 -11.29 24.80
N HIS A 490 -21.21 -12.36 25.50
CA HIS A 490 -20.35 -13.47 25.89
C HIS A 490 -20.70 -14.68 25.06
N ASN A 491 -19.72 -15.33 24.46
CA ASN A 491 -19.89 -16.57 23.72
C ASN A 491 -18.95 -17.64 24.29
N ILE A 492 -19.52 -18.75 24.76
CA ILE A 492 -18.80 -19.82 25.42
C ILE A 492 -19.09 -21.14 24.69
N PRO A 493 -18.36 -21.44 23.60
CA PRO A 493 -18.45 -22.76 22.97
C PRO A 493 -17.66 -23.80 23.79
N ILE A 494 -18.34 -24.89 24.13
CA ILE A 494 -17.78 -26.09 24.75
C ILE A 494 -17.87 -27.21 23.73
N GLN A 495 -16.76 -27.84 23.40
CA GLN A 495 -16.70 -28.87 22.37
C GLN A 495 -15.79 -30.02 22.79
N ALA A 496 -16.11 -31.20 22.31
CA ALA A 496 -15.23 -32.35 22.47
C ALA A 496 -15.06 -33.09 21.13
N ASN A 497 -13.99 -33.81 21.00
CA ASN A 497 -13.72 -34.63 19.83
C ASN A 497 -13.45 -36.07 20.29
N PHE A 498 -14.32 -37.00 19.86
CA PHE A 498 -14.22 -38.39 20.15
C PHE A 498 -14.09 -39.20 18.87
N THR A 499 -13.32 -40.26 18.91
CA THR A 499 -13.31 -41.25 17.84
C THR A 499 -13.96 -42.53 18.34
N LEU A 500 -15.13 -42.84 17.78
CA LEU A 500 -15.89 -44.05 18.11
C LEU A 500 -15.47 -45.16 17.15
N PHE A 501 -15.22 -46.38 17.69
CA PHE A 501 -14.78 -47.56 16.96
C PHE A 501 -13.54 -47.32 16.05
N ASN A 502 -12.72 -46.29 16.30
CA ASN A 502 -11.59 -45.83 15.51
C ASN A 502 -11.93 -45.29 14.11
N TYR A 503 -13.18 -45.23 13.71
CA TYR A 503 -13.60 -44.80 12.36
C TYR A 503 -14.55 -43.64 12.31
N ILE A 504 -15.36 -43.43 13.36
CA ILE A 504 -16.36 -42.36 13.38
C ILE A 504 -15.87 -41.24 14.31
N ASN A 505 -15.70 -40.07 13.77
CA ASN A 505 -15.40 -38.84 14.53
C ASN A 505 -16.73 -38.25 15.02
N LEU A 506 -16.89 -38.15 16.32
CA LEU A 506 -18.06 -37.61 17.00
C LEU A 506 -17.67 -36.30 17.68
N ASN A 507 -18.31 -35.22 17.30
CA ASN A 507 -18.00 -33.87 17.77
C ASN A 507 -19.25 -33.25 18.43
N PRO A 508 -19.54 -33.56 19.70
CA PRO A 508 -20.55 -32.80 20.46
C PRO A 508 -20.05 -31.39 20.73
N SER A 509 -20.95 -30.41 20.60
CA SER A 509 -20.71 -29.04 20.99
C SER A 509 -21.92 -28.40 21.64
N PHE A 510 -21.67 -27.64 22.69
CA PHE A 510 -22.62 -26.81 23.37
C PHE A 510 -22.19 -25.37 23.23
N ASN A 511 -23.03 -24.52 22.62
CA ASN A 511 -22.76 -23.11 22.47
C ASN A 511 -23.68 -22.33 23.38
N PHE A 512 -23.10 -21.57 24.29
CA PHE A 512 -23.83 -20.64 25.17
C PHE A 512 -23.47 -19.22 24.78
N THR A 513 -24.48 -18.40 24.53
CA THR A 513 -24.34 -16.98 24.23
C THR A 513 -25.19 -16.17 25.20
N ASP A 514 -24.56 -15.22 25.86
CA ASP A 514 -25.20 -14.28 26.78
C ASP A 514 -25.01 -12.87 26.26
N ARG A 515 -26.05 -12.01 26.35
CA ARG A 515 -26.05 -10.64 25.86
C ARG A 515 -26.57 -9.70 26.93
N MET A 516 -25.79 -8.70 27.23
CA MET A 516 -26.08 -7.67 28.22
C MET A 516 -26.35 -6.36 27.53
N TYR A 517 -27.42 -5.68 27.85
CA TYR A 517 -27.86 -4.41 27.29
C TYR A 517 -28.14 -3.38 28.36
N THR A 518 -27.91 -2.11 28.03
CA THR A 518 -28.15 -0.97 28.93
C THR A 518 -29.51 -0.30 28.70
N ASN A 519 -30.21 -0.71 27.65
CA ASN A 519 -31.56 -0.20 27.34
C ASN A 519 -32.38 -1.24 26.59
N LYS A 520 -33.69 -1.01 26.59
CA LYS A 520 -34.69 -1.73 25.79
C LYS A 520 -35.67 -0.73 25.20
N ILE A 521 -36.27 -1.06 24.06
CA ILE A 521 -37.25 -0.21 23.37
C ILE A 521 -38.64 -0.83 23.54
N MET A 522 -39.51 -0.17 24.29
CA MET A 522 -40.93 -0.55 24.39
C MET A 522 -41.71 0.15 23.29
N ARG A 523 -42.55 -0.62 22.62
CA ARG A 523 -43.43 -0.11 21.57
C ARG A 523 -44.88 -0.17 22.03
N SER A 524 -45.60 0.87 21.72
CA SER A 524 -47.04 0.98 21.97
C SER A 524 -47.69 1.73 20.82
N TRP A 525 -49.02 1.63 20.70
CA TRP A 525 -49.76 2.37 19.70
C TRP A 525 -50.36 3.62 20.31
N ASP A 526 -50.08 4.77 19.69
CA ASP A 526 -50.74 6.04 20.05
C ASP A 526 -51.99 6.21 19.19
N ASN A 527 -53.16 6.02 19.86
CA ASN A 527 -54.46 6.16 19.20
C ASN A 527 -54.76 7.60 18.78
N VAL A 528 -54.14 8.60 19.43
CA VAL A 528 -54.41 10.01 19.15
C VAL A 528 -53.75 10.42 17.84
N HIS A 529 -52.48 10.03 17.65
CA HIS A 529 -51.69 10.37 16.46
C HIS A 529 -51.66 9.26 15.42
N SER A 530 -52.34 8.12 15.65
CA SER A 530 -52.37 6.92 14.79
C SER A 530 -50.99 6.45 14.36
N GLN A 531 -50.01 6.44 15.30
CA GLN A 531 -48.62 6.06 15.01
C GLN A 531 -48.04 5.19 16.11
N GLU A 532 -46.98 4.44 15.77
CA GLU A 532 -46.20 3.67 16.71
C GLU A 532 -45.39 4.61 17.61
N LYS A 533 -45.57 4.53 18.92
CA LYS A 533 -44.76 5.20 19.93
C LYS A 533 -43.66 4.28 20.42
N ARG A 534 -42.45 4.81 20.50
CA ARG A 534 -41.25 4.10 20.95
C ARG A 534 -40.65 4.79 22.16
N ASP A 535 -40.57 4.05 23.25
CA ASP A 535 -39.98 4.55 24.50
C ASP A 535 -38.72 3.75 24.83
N THR A 536 -37.58 4.45 24.92
CA THR A 536 -36.32 3.84 25.33
C THR A 536 -36.22 3.85 26.87
N ILE A 537 -36.18 2.66 27.45
CA ILE A 537 -36.09 2.47 28.90
C ILE A 537 -34.68 2.03 29.24
N ALA A 538 -33.94 2.88 29.96
CA ALA A 538 -32.63 2.56 30.48
C ALA A 538 -32.70 1.54 31.61
N GLY A 539 -31.76 0.64 31.72
CA GLY A 539 -31.68 -0.40 32.72
C GLY A 539 -30.64 -1.44 32.33
N PHE A 540 -30.38 -2.38 33.21
CA PHE A 540 -29.51 -3.52 32.90
C PHE A 540 -30.37 -4.72 32.52
N TYR A 541 -30.19 -5.21 31.30
CA TYR A 541 -30.96 -6.33 30.75
C TYR A 541 -30.03 -7.42 30.27
N ASN A 542 -30.31 -8.66 30.70
CA ASN A 542 -29.54 -9.83 30.31
C ASN A 542 -30.46 -10.80 29.55
N ILE A 543 -30.01 -11.21 28.34
CA ILE A 543 -30.72 -12.21 27.54
C ILE A 543 -29.72 -13.26 27.03
N TYR A 544 -30.08 -14.53 27.18
CA TYR A 544 -29.20 -15.63 26.79
C TYR A 544 -29.87 -16.62 25.84
N ASN A 545 -29.07 -17.31 25.09
CA ASN A 545 -29.46 -18.48 24.31
C ASN A 545 -28.40 -19.56 24.33
N TRP A 546 -28.83 -20.77 24.06
CA TRP A 546 -27.92 -21.90 23.92
C TRP A 546 -28.36 -22.85 22.81
N SER A 547 -27.41 -23.61 22.26
CA SER A 547 -27.66 -24.69 21.32
C SER A 547 -26.76 -25.88 21.59
N LEU A 548 -27.28 -27.07 21.30
CA LEU A 548 -26.56 -28.31 21.29
C LEU A 548 -26.38 -28.79 19.86
N ASN A 549 -25.16 -29.18 19.49
CA ASN A 549 -24.89 -29.80 18.19
C ASN A 549 -24.09 -31.08 18.40
N LEU A 550 -24.41 -32.08 17.62
CA LEU A 550 -23.70 -33.36 17.59
C LEU A 550 -23.38 -33.71 16.14
N ALA A 551 -22.14 -33.55 15.76
CA ALA A 551 -21.69 -33.91 14.41
C ALA A 551 -20.96 -35.27 14.43
N ALA A 552 -21.39 -36.18 13.57
CA ALA A 552 -20.76 -37.47 13.32
C ALA A 552 -20.24 -37.52 11.89
N SER A 553 -18.98 -37.83 11.71
CA SER A 553 -18.36 -37.92 10.37
C SER A 553 -17.41 -39.08 10.28
N THR A 554 -17.29 -39.65 9.09
CA THR A 554 -16.34 -40.75 8.80
C THR A 554 -15.73 -40.56 7.42
N LYS A 555 -14.67 -41.29 7.13
CA LYS A 555 -14.04 -41.28 5.80
C LYS A 555 -14.08 -42.72 5.26
N LEU A 556 -14.73 -42.88 4.11
CA LEU A 556 -14.78 -44.12 3.37
C LEU A 556 -13.80 -44.03 2.20
N TYR A 557 -12.97 -45.02 2.05
CA TYR A 557 -11.93 -45.05 1.01
C TYR A 557 -12.24 -46.15 0.01
N GLY A 558 -12.42 -45.80 -1.23
CA GLY A 558 -12.45 -46.67 -2.38
C GLY A 558 -11.13 -46.59 -3.15
N PHE A 559 -10.56 -47.73 -3.47
CA PHE A 559 -9.36 -47.84 -4.31
C PHE A 559 -9.71 -48.68 -5.54
N TRP A 560 -9.44 -48.12 -6.71
CA TRP A 560 -9.61 -48.79 -7.97
C TRP A 560 -8.29 -48.81 -8.73
N ILE A 561 -7.86 -50.02 -9.14
CA ILE A 561 -6.68 -50.20 -9.96
C ILE A 561 -7.16 -50.46 -11.38
N PRO A 562 -6.96 -49.49 -12.31
CA PRO A 562 -7.42 -49.63 -13.69
C PRO A 562 -6.75 -50.80 -14.40
N ASN A 563 -7.51 -51.48 -15.28
CA ASN A 563 -6.96 -52.58 -16.08
C ASN A 563 -5.89 -52.05 -17.06
N LYS A 564 -4.67 -52.55 -16.90
CA LYS A 564 -3.50 -52.10 -17.68
C LYS A 564 -3.66 -52.32 -19.19
N LYS A 565 -4.47 -53.32 -19.60
CA LYS A 565 -4.74 -53.56 -21.04
C LYS A 565 -5.58 -52.46 -21.68
N ILE A 566 -6.45 -51.78 -20.89
CA ILE A 566 -7.34 -50.71 -21.39
C ILE A 566 -6.72 -49.32 -21.17
N PHE A 567 -6.13 -49.08 -20.02
CA PHE A 567 -5.65 -47.75 -19.61
C PHE A 567 -4.12 -47.61 -19.65
N GLY A 568 -3.38 -48.66 -20.12
CA GLY A 568 -1.93 -48.67 -20.14
C GLY A 568 -1.31 -48.60 -18.74
N ASN A 569 0.02 -48.39 -18.67
CA ASN A 569 0.77 -48.29 -17.41
C ASN A 569 0.81 -46.87 -16.79
N LYS A 570 0.13 -45.93 -17.39
CA LYS A 570 0.19 -44.50 -16.95
C LYS A 570 -0.60 -44.27 -15.67
N ILE A 571 -1.79 -44.87 -15.54
CA ILE A 571 -2.63 -44.73 -14.35
C ILE A 571 -2.38 -45.92 -13.44
N GLN A 572 -1.91 -45.65 -12.22
CA GLN A 572 -1.55 -46.72 -11.26
C GLN A 572 -2.70 -47.06 -10.32
N ALA A 573 -3.41 -46.04 -9.85
CA ALA A 573 -4.55 -46.22 -8.95
C ALA A 573 -5.42 -44.96 -8.95
N ILE A 574 -6.70 -45.16 -8.73
CA ILE A 574 -7.67 -44.06 -8.44
C ILE A 574 -8.16 -44.26 -7.00
N ARG A 575 -8.09 -43.21 -6.22
CA ARG A 575 -8.61 -43.19 -4.86
C ARG A 575 -9.86 -42.32 -4.81
N HIS A 576 -10.95 -42.86 -4.36
CA HIS A 576 -12.19 -42.16 -4.05
C HIS A 576 -12.33 -42.03 -2.53
N VAL A 577 -12.47 -40.85 -2.02
CA VAL A 577 -12.71 -40.59 -0.59
C VAL A 577 -14.10 -39.96 -0.46
N ILE A 578 -14.98 -40.69 0.24
CA ILE A 578 -16.32 -40.19 0.59
C ILE A 578 -16.28 -39.80 2.06
N THR A 579 -16.68 -38.55 2.36
CA THR A 579 -16.76 -38.05 3.73
C THR A 579 -18.22 -37.71 4.05
N PRO A 580 -19.04 -38.66 4.50
CA PRO A 580 -20.37 -38.35 5.01
C PRO A 580 -20.28 -37.71 6.40
N GLN A 581 -21.12 -36.74 6.64
CA GLN A 581 -21.29 -36.09 7.92
C GLN A 581 -22.78 -35.93 8.22
N ILE A 582 -23.18 -36.25 9.41
CA ILE A 582 -24.53 -36.00 9.93
C ILE A 582 -24.37 -35.08 11.13
N THR A 583 -25.13 -34.00 11.17
CA THR A 583 -25.14 -33.04 12.27
C THR A 583 -26.55 -32.91 12.82
N LEU A 584 -26.73 -33.23 14.10
CA LEU A 584 -27.96 -32.99 14.85
C LEU A 584 -27.80 -31.65 15.58
N SER A 585 -28.74 -30.74 15.39
CA SER A 585 -28.75 -29.42 16.06
C SER A 585 -30.06 -29.21 16.81
N TYR A 586 -29.95 -28.79 18.06
CA TYR A 586 -31.08 -28.47 18.92
C TYR A 586 -30.91 -27.09 19.52
N SER A 587 -31.98 -26.29 19.45
CA SER A 587 -32.13 -25.01 20.16
C SER A 587 -33.56 -24.80 20.61
N PRO A 588 -33.79 -24.44 21.87
CA PRO A 588 -35.16 -24.24 22.36
C PRO A 588 -35.82 -22.98 21.76
N ASN A 589 -37.11 -22.87 21.88
CA ASN A 589 -37.86 -21.67 21.52
C ASN A 589 -37.63 -20.57 22.56
N PHE A 590 -36.80 -19.58 22.23
CA PHE A 590 -36.53 -18.41 23.09
C PHE A 590 -37.66 -17.35 22.99
N GLY A 591 -38.61 -17.50 22.10
CA GLY A 591 -39.85 -16.71 22.07
C GLY A 591 -40.88 -17.09 23.09
N ALA A 592 -40.66 -18.18 23.86
CA ALA A 592 -41.60 -18.59 24.90
C ALA A 592 -41.72 -17.53 26.04
N PRO A 593 -42.90 -17.28 26.56
CA PRO A 593 -43.17 -16.20 27.56
C PRO A 593 -42.25 -16.24 28.78
N ARG A 594 -41.80 -17.43 29.19
CA ARG A 594 -40.88 -17.64 30.33
C ARG A 594 -39.54 -16.88 30.21
N TYR A 595 -39.12 -16.54 28.98
CA TYR A 595 -37.86 -15.83 28.74
C TYR A 595 -38.05 -14.29 28.77
N GLY A 596 -39.27 -13.78 28.48
CA GLY A 596 -39.59 -12.37 28.49
C GLY A 596 -38.87 -11.56 27.39
N TYR A 597 -38.41 -12.23 26.32
CA TYR A 597 -37.63 -11.59 25.24
C TYR A 597 -38.49 -10.93 24.16
N TYR A 598 -39.81 -11.24 24.17
CA TYR A 598 -40.78 -10.76 23.20
C TYR A 598 -41.99 -10.16 23.92
N ALA A 599 -42.59 -9.18 23.27
CA ALA A 599 -43.77 -8.49 23.71
C ALA A 599 -44.72 -8.29 22.52
N SER A 600 -45.95 -7.89 22.77
CA SER A 600 -46.91 -7.53 21.72
C SER A 600 -47.71 -6.29 22.11
N TYR A 601 -48.21 -5.55 21.12
CA TYR A 601 -49.22 -4.51 21.29
C TYR A 601 -50.32 -4.66 20.25
N GLN A 602 -51.49 -4.13 20.56
CA GLN A 602 -52.64 -4.15 19.65
C GLN A 602 -52.88 -2.76 19.08
N TYR A 603 -53.32 -2.70 17.84
CA TYR A 603 -53.80 -1.49 17.20
C TYR A 603 -55.02 -1.80 16.29
N THR A 604 -55.86 -0.84 16.09
CA THR A 604 -56.98 -0.92 15.15
C THR A 604 -56.56 -0.24 13.83
N ASP A 605 -56.66 -0.96 12.73
CA ASP A 605 -56.33 -0.43 11.43
C ASP A 605 -57.45 0.53 10.92
N ALA A 606 -57.20 1.21 9.80
CA ALA A 606 -58.15 2.14 9.19
C ALA A 606 -59.48 1.47 8.74
N SER A 607 -59.50 0.14 8.68
CA SER A 607 -60.68 -0.66 8.34
C SER A 607 -61.44 -1.16 9.58
N GLY A 608 -61.04 -0.77 10.81
CA GLY A 608 -61.66 -1.17 12.07
C GLY A 608 -61.23 -2.56 12.57
N ASN A 609 -60.26 -3.22 11.94
CA ASN A 609 -59.77 -4.51 12.36
C ASN A 609 -58.69 -4.37 13.45
N VAL A 610 -58.81 -5.15 14.52
CA VAL A 610 -57.76 -5.21 15.56
C VAL A 610 -56.64 -6.11 15.09
N LYS A 611 -55.45 -5.55 15.05
CA LYS A 611 -54.19 -6.25 14.66
C LYS A 611 -53.26 -6.36 15.87
N LEU A 612 -52.73 -7.54 16.07
CA LEU A 612 -51.67 -7.81 17.08
C LEU A 612 -50.31 -7.73 16.39
N VAL A 613 -49.42 -6.90 16.92
CA VAL A 613 -48.02 -6.79 16.44
C VAL A 613 -47.11 -7.36 17.51
N ASP A 614 -46.47 -8.45 17.16
CA ASP A 614 -45.38 -9.03 17.96
C ASP A 614 -44.04 -8.36 17.68
N TYR A 615 -43.35 -8.00 18.72
CA TYR A 615 -42.02 -7.40 18.60
C TYR A 615 -41.09 -7.88 19.72
N SER A 616 -39.80 -7.60 19.62
CA SER A 616 -38.91 -7.72 20.76
C SER A 616 -38.40 -6.35 21.18
N PRO A 617 -38.44 -6.04 22.49
CA PRO A 617 -37.82 -4.83 23.05
C PRO A 617 -36.30 -4.73 22.73
N PHE A 618 -35.67 -5.83 22.37
CA PHE A 618 -34.24 -5.95 22.07
C PHE A 618 -33.94 -6.12 20.56
N GLN A 619 -34.95 -5.98 19.69
CA GLN A 619 -34.79 -6.20 18.26
C GLN A 619 -33.76 -5.24 17.62
N GLU A 620 -33.71 -4.01 18.11
CA GLU A 620 -32.81 -2.96 17.63
C GLU A 620 -31.53 -2.85 18.47
N ALA A 621 -31.39 -3.70 19.51
CA ALA A 621 -30.19 -3.75 20.32
C ALA A 621 -28.96 -4.22 19.55
N MET A 622 -27.77 -3.96 20.07
CA MET A 622 -26.49 -4.17 19.40
C MET A 622 -26.31 -5.59 18.82
N TYR A 623 -26.72 -6.61 19.57
CA TYR A 623 -26.59 -8.03 19.18
C TYR A 623 -27.94 -8.70 18.92
N GLY A 624 -29.00 -7.94 18.81
CA GLY A 624 -30.33 -8.45 18.55
C GLY A 624 -30.88 -9.36 19.65
N VAL A 625 -31.81 -10.24 19.29
CA VAL A 625 -32.53 -11.14 20.19
C VAL A 625 -32.45 -12.58 19.68
N PRO A 626 -32.42 -13.60 20.56
CA PRO A 626 -32.54 -15.01 20.14
C PRO A 626 -33.82 -15.30 19.39
N GLY A 627 -33.80 -16.21 18.44
CA GLY A 627 -34.96 -16.54 17.61
C GLY A 627 -36.18 -17.09 18.36
N LYS A 628 -37.36 -16.78 17.82
CA LYS A 628 -38.66 -17.24 18.35
C LYS A 628 -38.92 -18.74 18.17
N THR A 629 -38.24 -19.41 17.25
CA THR A 629 -38.55 -20.76 16.84
C THR A 629 -37.63 -21.78 17.50
N LYS A 630 -38.21 -22.90 17.94
CA LYS A 630 -37.45 -24.11 18.30
C LYS A 630 -36.71 -24.62 17.05
N THR A 631 -35.52 -25.10 17.21
CA THR A 631 -34.76 -25.73 16.13
C THR A 631 -34.45 -27.17 16.52
N GLU A 632 -34.84 -28.13 15.67
CA GLU A 632 -34.52 -29.55 15.76
C GLU A 632 -34.10 -29.96 14.34
N MET A 633 -32.83 -29.77 14.02
CA MET A 633 -32.35 -29.88 12.66
C MET A 633 -31.38 -31.05 12.52
N ILE A 634 -31.62 -31.88 11.52
CA ILE A 634 -30.70 -32.91 11.06
C ILE A 634 -30.13 -32.44 9.72
N THR A 635 -28.81 -32.28 9.64
CA THR A 635 -28.10 -31.89 8.41
C THR A 635 -27.28 -33.06 7.92
N TRP A 636 -27.43 -33.41 6.65
CA TRP A 636 -26.58 -34.34 5.93
C TRP A 636 -25.66 -33.55 5.02
N ASP A 637 -24.38 -33.80 5.11
CA ASP A 637 -23.37 -33.30 4.20
C ASP A 637 -22.52 -34.48 3.71
N VAL A 638 -22.34 -34.60 2.40
CA VAL A 638 -21.52 -35.66 1.82
C VAL A 638 -20.53 -34.97 0.89
N SER A 639 -19.26 -35.13 1.17
CA SER A 639 -18.18 -34.67 0.31
C SER A 639 -17.43 -35.81 -0.31
N ASN A 640 -17.24 -35.75 -1.63
CA ASN A 640 -16.51 -36.72 -2.43
C ASN A 640 -15.24 -36.06 -2.99
N ASN A 641 -14.10 -36.77 -2.87
CA ASN A 641 -12.82 -36.38 -3.46
C ASN A 641 -12.30 -37.57 -4.30
N ILE A 642 -11.90 -37.30 -5.54
CA ILE A 642 -11.34 -38.33 -6.43
C ILE A 642 -9.95 -37.90 -6.87
N GLU A 643 -8.96 -38.69 -6.50
CA GLU A 643 -7.55 -38.51 -6.84
C GLU A 643 -7.03 -39.70 -7.67
N MET A 644 -6.15 -39.40 -8.59
CA MET A 644 -5.50 -40.38 -9.43
C MET A 644 -3.98 -40.37 -9.23
N LYS A 645 -3.37 -41.54 -9.06
CA LYS A 645 -1.93 -41.75 -9.04
C LYS A 645 -1.47 -42.10 -10.43
N ILE A 646 -0.66 -41.24 -11.04
CA ILE A 646 -0.10 -41.43 -12.38
C ILE A 646 1.42 -41.63 -12.32
N ARG A 647 1.97 -42.44 -13.22
CA ARG A 647 3.41 -42.58 -13.37
C ARG A 647 3.99 -41.29 -13.96
N SER A 648 5.07 -40.78 -13.40
CA SER A 648 5.74 -39.57 -13.82
C SER A 648 7.25 -39.74 -13.69
N ASP A 649 7.94 -39.75 -14.80
CA ASP A 649 9.42 -39.86 -14.85
C ASP A 649 10.12 -38.57 -14.44
N LYS A 650 9.35 -37.48 -14.23
CA LYS A 650 9.85 -36.17 -13.77
C LYS A 650 9.81 -35.96 -12.25
N ASP A 651 9.19 -36.87 -11.52
CA ASP A 651 9.03 -36.81 -10.07
C ASP A 651 10.03 -37.74 -9.38
N SER A 652 10.69 -37.29 -8.32
CA SER A 652 11.69 -38.09 -7.59
C SER A 652 11.14 -39.40 -7.02
N THR A 653 9.82 -39.50 -6.83
CA THR A 653 9.12 -40.71 -6.34
C THR A 653 8.64 -41.61 -7.49
N GLY A 654 8.86 -41.26 -8.75
CA GLY A 654 8.35 -41.97 -9.93
C GLY A 654 6.84 -41.82 -10.16
N TYR A 655 6.12 -41.13 -9.30
CA TYR A 655 4.67 -40.99 -9.33
C TYR A 655 4.21 -39.58 -8.99
N LYS A 656 3.14 -39.15 -9.65
CA LYS A 656 2.48 -37.89 -9.39
C LYS A 656 1.03 -38.10 -8.97
N LYS A 657 0.57 -37.38 -7.96
CA LYS A 657 -0.85 -37.33 -7.61
C LYS A 657 -1.54 -36.22 -8.44
N LEU A 658 -2.68 -36.58 -9.03
CA LEU A 658 -3.53 -35.67 -9.78
C LEU A 658 -4.93 -35.72 -9.16
N SER A 659 -5.46 -34.60 -8.72
CA SER A 659 -6.85 -34.50 -8.31
C SER A 659 -7.73 -34.37 -9.56
N ILE A 660 -8.71 -35.24 -9.69
CA ILE A 660 -9.73 -35.21 -10.74
C ILE A 660 -10.90 -34.35 -10.25
N ILE A 661 -11.41 -34.70 -9.08
CA ILE A 661 -12.47 -33.98 -8.38
C ILE A 661 -11.93 -33.62 -7.01
N ASP A 662 -11.64 -32.34 -6.81
CA ASP A 662 -11.19 -31.84 -5.52
C ASP A 662 -12.31 -31.95 -4.49
N GLU A 663 -13.52 -31.61 -4.89
CA GLU A 663 -14.72 -31.70 -4.06
C GLU A 663 -15.97 -31.82 -4.93
N LEU A 664 -16.77 -32.81 -4.64
CA LEU A 664 -18.17 -32.88 -5.05
C LEU A 664 -18.99 -33.06 -3.78
N GLY A 665 -19.52 -31.93 -3.26
CA GLY A 665 -20.27 -31.88 -2.01
C GLY A 665 -21.76 -31.72 -2.28
N ALA A 666 -22.57 -32.36 -1.44
CA ALA A 666 -24.01 -32.18 -1.39
C ALA A 666 -24.46 -32.02 0.06
N SER A 667 -25.24 -30.99 0.35
CA SER A 667 -25.78 -30.78 1.70
C SER A 667 -27.26 -30.45 1.68
N MET A 668 -27.96 -30.99 2.66
CA MET A 668 -29.39 -30.81 2.88
C MET A 668 -29.71 -30.95 4.35
N SER A 669 -30.73 -30.27 4.84
CA SER A 669 -31.15 -30.36 6.22
C SER A 669 -32.67 -30.59 6.35
N TYR A 670 -33.06 -31.21 7.43
CA TYR A 670 -34.44 -31.43 7.83
C TYR A 670 -34.68 -30.84 9.22
N ASN A 671 -35.66 -29.93 9.32
CA ASN A 671 -36.06 -29.34 10.59
C ASN A 671 -37.33 -30.02 11.08
N ALA A 672 -37.25 -30.79 12.19
CA ALA A 672 -38.37 -31.50 12.77
C ALA A 672 -39.31 -30.57 13.60
N ALA A 673 -38.80 -29.39 13.98
CA ALA A 673 -39.52 -28.45 14.83
C ALA A 673 -40.52 -27.55 14.09
N THR A 674 -40.55 -27.59 12.77
CA THR A 674 -41.48 -26.79 11.94
C THR A 674 -42.41 -27.69 11.14
N ASP A 675 -43.66 -27.23 10.97
CA ASP A 675 -44.64 -27.94 10.15
C ASP A 675 -44.65 -27.50 8.70
N TRP A 676 -44.00 -26.37 8.40
CA TRP A 676 -43.91 -25.81 7.06
C TRP A 676 -42.47 -25.80 6.60
N HIS A 677 -42.23 -26.29 5.37
CA HIS A 677 -40.91 -26.35 4.75
C HIS A 677 -39.85 -27.05 5.65
N ARG A 678 -40.10 -28.25 6.05
CA ARG A 678 -39.18 -29.04 6.92
C ARG A 678 -37.83 -29.31 6.30
N TRP A 679 -37.75 -29.49 4.97
CA TRP A 679 -36.51 -29.71 4.22
C TRP A 679 -35.91 -28.40 3.74
N SER A 680 -34.60 -28.26 3.86
CA SER A 680 -33.89 -27.16 3.19
C SER A 680 -33.72 -27.45 1.71
N ASP A 681 -33.36 -26.44 0.95
CA ASP A 681 -32.90 -26.62 -0.41
C ASP A 681 -31.61 -27.46 -0.45
N LEU A 682 -31.43 -28.25 -1.52
CA LEU A 682 -30.24 -29.05 -1.75
C LEU A 682 -29.14 -28.15 -2.34
N SER A 683 -28.05 -28.01 -1.62
CA SER A 683 -26.84 -27.31 -2.08
C SER A 683 -25.83 -28.30 -2.63
N VAL A 684 -25.37 -28.07 -3.84
CA VAL A 684 -24.33 -28.89 -4.50
C VAL A 684 -23.11 -28.03 -4.79
N ARG A 685 -21.95 -28.47 -4.35
CA ARG A 685 -20.64 -27.84 -4.56
C ARG A 685 -19.80 -28.73 -5.43
N LEU A 686 -19.24 -28.18 -6.51
CA LEU A 686 -18.31 -28.90 -7.38
C LEU A 686 -17.04 -28.08 -7.54
N ARG A 687 -15.89 -28.69 -7.27
CA ARG A 687 -14.57 -28.11 -7.48
C ARG A 687 -13.69 -29.11 -8.22
N LEU A 688 -13.25 -28.71 -9.43
CA LEU A 688 -12.41 -29.49 -10.31
C LEU A 688 -11.08 -28.75 -10.52
N LYS A 689 -9.97 -29.44 -10.36
CA LYS A 689 -8.66 -28.92 -10.70
C LYS A 689 -8.27 -29.33 -12.12
N LEU A 690 -8.61 -28.50 -13.10
CA LEU A 690 -8.45 -28.83 -14.52
C LEU A 690 -6.99 -28.71 -14.98
N TRP A 691 -6.22 -27.73 -14.46
CA TRP A 691 -4.80 -27.53 -14.73
C TRP A 691 -4.05 -27.13 -13.47
N LYS A 692 -2.71 -27.00 -13.54
CA LYS A 692 -1.88 -26.60 -12.39
C LYS A 692 -2.37 -25.32 -11.71
N ASN A 693 -2.85 -24.36 -12.50
CA ASN A 693 -3.21 -23.02 -12.03
C ASN A 693 -4.69 -22.66 -12.32
N TYR A 694 -5.53 -23.64 -12.60
CA TYR A 694 -6.94 -23.40 -12.86
C TYR A 694 -7.84 -24.36 -12.10
N THR A 695 -8.64 -23.79 -11.20
CA THR A 695 -9.66 -24.53 -10.44
C THR A 695 -11.04 -24.06 -10.88
N PHE A 696 -11.82 -24.98 -11.40
CA PHE A 696 -13.24 -24.73 -11.69
C PHE A 696 -14.04 -24.97 -10.42
N SER A 697 -14.84 -23.98 -9.98
CA SER A 697 -15.73 -24.10 -8.83
C SER A 697 -17.14 -23.70 -9.21
N MET A 698 -18.10 -24.53 -8.87
CA MET A 698 -19.52 -24.31 -9.15
C MET A 698 -20.33 -24.58 -7.88
N ASN A 699 -21.21 -23.66 -7.54
CA ASN A 699 -22.20 -23.82 -6.49
C ASN A 699 -23.58 -23.77 -7.12
N ALA A 700 -24.35 -24.82 -6.94
CA ALA A 700 -25.70 -24.95 -7.45
C ALA A 700 -26.69 -25.14 -6.31
N GLN A 701 -27.84 -24.50 -6.41
CA GLN A 701 -28.97 -24.63 -5.47
C GLN A 701 -30.14 -25.31 -6.18
N PHE A 702 -30.76 -26.24 -5.46
CA PHE A 702 -31.91 -26.99 -5.96
C PHE A 702 -33.05 -26.87 -4.93
N ALA A 703 -34.18 -26.28 -5.35
CA ALA A 703 -35.38 -26.15 -4.52
C ALA A 703 -35.99 -27.53 -4.24
N THR A 704 -36.27 -27.74 -2.98
CA THR A 704 -36.91 -28.95 -2.48
C THR A 704 -38.41 -28.93 -2.68
N TYR A 705 -39.05 -27.78 -2.58
CA TYR A 705 -40.49 -27.62 -2.61
C TYR A 705 -40.99 -27.20 -3.97
N ALA A 706 -42.10 -27.79 -4.37
CA ALA A 706 -42.75 -27.51 -5.64
C ALA A 706 -43.56 -26.20 -5.60
N TYR A 707 -43.69 -25.56 -6.76
CA TYR A 707 -44.69 -24.51 -6.90
C TYR A 707 -46.08 -25.08 -6.93
N GLU A 708 -47.02 -24.40 -6.26
CA GLU A 708 -48.46 -24.62 -6.27
C GLU A 708 -49.16 -23.35 -6.71
N LEU A 709 -50.43 -23.45 -7.07
CA LEU A 709 -51.26 -22.31 -7.48
C LEU A 709 -52.28 -22.02 -6.35
N ASP A 710 -52.37 -20.76 -5.94
CA ASP A 710 -53.43 -20.33 -5.05
C ASP A 710 -54.80 -20.32 -5.72
N ALA A 711 -55.86 -19.98 -4.98
CA ALA A 711 -57.24 -19.91 -5.49
C ALA A 711 -57.36 -18.92 -6.68
N ASN A 712 -56.48 -17.95 -6.83
CA ASN A 712 -56.46 -16.95 -7.91
C ASN A 712 -55.53 -17.38 -9.05
N GLY A 713 -54.95 -18.58 -8.99
CA GLY A 713 -54.02 -19.05 -10.00
C GLY A 713 -52.64 -18.42 -9.98
N LYS A 714 -52.27 -17.76 -8.86
CA LYS A 714 -50.93 -17.18 -8.66
C LYS A 714 -50.01 -18.24 -8.08
N PRO A 715 -48.78 -18.38 -8.62
CA PRO A 715 -47.84 -19.37 -8.12
C PRO A 715 -47.23 -18.95 -6.78
N PHE A 716 -47.18 -19.91 -5.86
CA PHE A 716 -46.45 -19.79 -4.59
C PHE A 716 -45.68 -21.12 -4.32
N VAL A 717 -44.69 -21.09 -3.42
CA VAL A 717 -43.98 -22.30 -3.01
C VAL A 717 -44.81 -23.05 -2.00
N GLY A 718 -45.33 -24.21 -2.42
CA GLY A 718 -46.17 -25.08 -1.58
C GLY A 718 -45.35 -25.86 -0.53
N ASN A 719 -46.03 -26.72 0.21
CA ASN A 719 -45.39 -27.58 1.24
C ASN A 719 -45.11 -29.01 0.73
N HIS A 720 -45.52 -29.31 -0.52
CA HIS A 720 -45.21 -30.60 -1.15
C HIS A 720 -43.82 -30.56 -1.79
N THR A 721 -43.03 -31.57 -1.51
CA THR A 721 -41.68 -31.69 -2.09
C THR A 721 -41.75 -32.11 -3.56
N GLU A 722 -40.73 -31.71 -4.36
CA GLU A 722 -40.63 -32.14 -5.77
C GLU A 722 -40.59 -33.68 -5.89
N TRP A 723 -39.93 -34.39 -4.97
CA TRP A 723 -39.89 -35.84 -4.97
C TRP A 723 -41.24 -36.47 -4.57
N GLY A 724 -42.10 -35.79 -3.81
CA GLY A 724 -43.47 -36.22 -3.58
C GLY A 724 -44.31 -36.31 -4.85
N TYR A 725 -43.94 -35.54 -5.87
CA TYR A 725 -44.47 -35.61 -7.23
C TYR A 725 -43.67 -36.50 -8.17
N GLY A 726 -42.72 -37.29 -7.66
CA GLY A 726 -41.82 -38.13 -8.46
C GLY A 726 -40.79 -37.38 -9.29
N ARG A 727 -40.46 -36.13 -8.90
CA ARG A 727 -39.53 -35.24 -9.63
C ARG A 727 -38.27 -35.03 -8.81
N LEU A 728 -37.15 -34.76 -9.51
CA LEU A 728 -35.93 -34.33 -8.86
C LEU A 728 -36.07 -32.88 -8.33
N PRO A 729 -35.32 -32.50 -7.25
CA PRO A 729 -35.26 -31.14 -6.76
C PRO A 729 -35.05 -30.14 -7.90
N ARG A 730 -35.79 -29.04 -7.86
CA ARG A 730 -35.84 -28.05 -8.93
C ARG A 730 -34.63 -27.15 -8.87
N PHE A 731 -33.88 -27.09 -9.96
CA PHE A 731 -32.75 -26.20 -10.06
C PHE A 731 -33.19 -24.75 -9.89
N GLN A 732 -32.59 -24.02 -8.94
CA GLN A 732 -32.87 -22.59 -8.68
C GLN A 732 -31.83 -21.69 -9.30
N GLY A 733 -30.56 -22.12 -9.31
CA GLY A 733 -29.52 -21.31 -9.86
C GLY A 733 -28.11 -21.85 -9.60
N MET A 734 -27.17 -21.32 -10.35
CA MET A 734 -25.73 -21.51 -10.18
C MET A 734 -24.99 -20.22 -10.52
N SER A 735 -23.82 -20.04 -9.95
CA SER A 735 -22.88 -18.98 -10.31
C SER A 735 -21.51 -19.58 -10.58
N GLN A 736 -20.85 -19.02 -11.59
CA GLN A 736 -19.51 -19.43 -12.01
C GLN A 736 -18.70 -18.19 -12.40
N ASN A 737 -17.47 -18.10 -11.88
CA ASN A 737 -16.53 -17.06 -12.26
C ASN A 737 -15.27 -17.72 -12.83
N PHE A 738 -14.86 -17.23 -13.98
CA PHE A 738 -13.62 -17.61 -14.64
C PHE A 738 -12.68 -16.42 -14.66
N SER A 739 -11.44 -16.58 -14.24
CA SER A 739 -10.41 -15.57 -14.39
C SER A 739 -9.15 -16.20 -14.93
N PHE A 740 -8.58 -15.60 -15.96
CA PHE A 740 -7.30 -16.02 -16.50
C PHE A 740 -6.52 -14.84 -17.07
N THR A 741 -5.20 -14.89 -16.91
CA THR A 741 -4.28 -13.87 -17.41
C THR A 741 -3.46 -14.45 -18.56
N LEU A 742 -3.48 -13.76 -19.70
CA LEU A 742 -2.62 -14.03 -20.86
C LEU A 742 -1.37 -13.18 -20.79
N THR A 743 -0.24 -13.81 -21.06
CA THR A 743 1.06 -13.14 -21.22
C THR A 743 1.75 -13.69 -22.46
N PRO A 744 2.73 -12.98 -23.07
CA PRO A 744 3.47 -13.46 -24.24
C PRO A 744 4.08 -14.86 -24.02
N ASP A 745 4.61 -15.13 -22.83
CA ASP A 745 5.22 -16.41 -22.50
C ASP A 745 4.23 -17.57 -22.44
N LYS A 746 3.01 -17.30 -21.97
CA LYS A 746 1.94 -18.32 -21.98
C LYS A 746 1.51 -18.66 -23.41
N ILE A 747 1.43 -17.66 -24.28
CA ILE A 747 1.10 -17.89 -25.70
C ILE A 747 2.22 -18.63 -26.41
N LYS A 748 3.49 -18.25 -26.21
CA LYS A 748 4.64 -19.00 -26.76
C LYS A 748 4.64 -20.47 -26.29
N LYS A 749 4.29 -20.74 -25.04
CA LYS A 749 4.16 -22.13 -24.53
C LYS A 749 2.99 -22.90 -25.14
N TRP A 750 1.92 -22.24 -25.57
CA TRP A 750 0.75 -22.90 -26.18
C TRP A 750 0.93 -23.20 -27.68
N PHE A 751 1.55 -22.26 -28.38
CA PHE A 751 1.68 -22.32 -29.87
C PHE A 751 3.10 -22.63 -30.33
N GLY A 752 4.12 -22.50 -29.50
CA GLY A 752 5.53 -22.73 -29.84
C GLY A 752 5.98 -24.14 -29.44
N GLY A 753 6.00 -25.08 -30.37
CA GLY A 753 6.61 -26.40 -30.21
C GLY A 753 8.15 -26.36 -30.17
N GLY A 754 8.74 -25.71 -29.17
CA GLY A 754 10.18 -25.56 -29.00
C GLY A 754 10.67 -26.16 -27.68
N LYS A 755 11.59 -27.14 -27.74
CA LYS A 755 12.33 -27.69 -26.60
C LYS A 755 13.07 -26.55 -25.87
N ALA A 756 12.62 -26.17 -24.66
CA ALA A 756 13.34 -25.27 -23.81
C ALA A 756 14.61 -25.93 -23.26
N LYS A 757 15.79 -25.35 -23.53
CA LYS A 757 17.04 -25.67 -22.85
C LYS A 757 16.90 -25.31 -21.36
N SER A 758 17.18 -26.31 -20.53
CA SER A 758 17.22 -26.17 -19.06
C SER A 758 18.42 -25.33 -18.65
N GLY A 759 18.17 -24.25 -17.96
CA GLY A 759 19.17 -23.43 -17.27
C GLY A 759 18.53 -22.17 -16.74
N ASP A 760 17.84 -22.26 -15.63
CA ASP A 760 17.87 -21.39 -14.47
C ASP A 760 16.75 -21.77 -13.52
N LYS A 761 17.14 -22.17 -12.32
CA LYS A 761 16.20 -22.43 -11.22
C LYS A 761 15.86 -21.10 -10.57
N GLN A 762 14.83 -20.43 -11.07
CA GLN A 762 14.11 -19.42 -10.30
C GLN A 762 12.91 -20.09 -9.62
N LYS A 763 12.86 -19.99 -8.31
CA LYS A 763 11.72 -20.44 -7.51
C LYS A 763 10.50 -19.60 -7.90
N ASP A 764 9.55 -20.22 -8.57
CA ASP A 764 8.22 -19.68 -8.79
C ASP A 764 7.41 -19.83 -7.50
N ASP A 765 7.45 -18.83 -6.64
CA ASP A 765 6.43 -18.61 -5.61
C ASP A 765 5.27 -17.86 -6.29
N ASP A 766 4.45 -18.59 -7.05
CA ASP A 766 3.26 -18.07 -7.73
C ASP A 766 2.03 -18.39 -6.85
N GLU A 767 1.88 -17.66 -5.75
CA GLU A 767 0.59 -17.51 -5.10
C GLU A 767 -0.27 -16.61 -5.97
N GLY A 768 -1.27 -17.17 -6.64
CA GLY A 768 -2.25 -16.43 -7.42
C GLY A 768 -2.98 -15.42 -6.53
N PRO A 769 -3.41 -14.28 -7.06
CA PRO A 769 -4.08 -13.27 -6.26
C PRO A 769 -5.36 -13.83 -5.64
N ASP A 770 -5.49 -13.64 -4.33
CA ASP A 770 -6.70 -13.92 -3.57
C ASP A 770 -7.86 -13.11 -4.16
N PRO A 771 -8.97 -13.72 -4.58
CA PRO A 771 -10.09 -13.01 -5.19
C PRO A 771 -10.79 -12.00 -4.27
N ASN A 772 -10.40 -11.89 -3.00
CA ASN A 772 -10.96 -10.95 -2.03
C ASN A 772 -10.09 -9.69 -1.80
N ILE A 773 -8.99 -9.51 -2.53
CA ILE A 773 -8.23 -8.26 -2.44
C ILE A 773 -8.86 -7.23 -3.39
N GLU A 774 -9.62 -6.31 -2.85
CA GLU A 774 -9.92 -5.04 -3.51
C GLU A 774 -8.57 -4.36 -3.83
N SER A 775 -8.22 -4.31 -5.12
CA SER A 775 -7.00 -3.67 -5.59
C SER A 775 -7.09 -2.16 -5.33
N ASN A 776 -6.43 -1.69 -4.31
CA ASN A 776 -6.15 -0.27 -4.15
C ASN A 776 -5.21 0.16 -5.28
N MET A 777 -5.74 0.90 -6.24
CA MET A 777 -5.00 1.43 -7.40
C MET A 777 -3.87 2.40 -7.02
N ASP A 778 -3.86 2.93 -5.80
CA ASP A 778 -2.79 3.79 -5.28
C ASP A 778 -1.46 3.05 -5.07
N ASP A 779 -1.51 1.74 -4.75
CA ASP A 779 -0.32 0.93 -4.53
C ASP A 779 0.41 0.55 -5.83
N THR A 780 -0.28 0.64 -6.98
CA THR A 780 0.29 0.36 -8.30
C THR A 780 1.09 1.52 -8.87
N MET A 781 0.77 2.77 -8.50
CA MET A 781 1.56 3.93 -8.93
C MET A 781 2.90 4.06 -8.19
N GLU A 782 2.96 3.65 -6.93
CA GLU A 782 4.22 3.67 -6.16
C GLU A 782 5.14 2.49 -6.51
N LYS A 783 4.58 1.31 -6.77
CA LYS A 783 5.35 0.14 -7.25
C LYS A 783 5.88 0.31 -8.68
N GLY A 784 5.22 1.09 -9.51
CA GLY A 784 5.71 1.44 -10.86
C GLY A 784 7.01 2.24 -10.83
N LYS A 785 7.24 3.08 -9.81
CA LYS A 785 8.49 3.86 -9.67
C LYS A 785 9.69 3.03 -9.20
N HIS A 786 9.48 1.95 -8.47
CA HIS A 786 10.57 1.07 -8.00
C HIS A 786 10.86 -0.11 -8.93
N ALA A 787 9.90 -0.52 -9.76
CA ALA A 787 10.12 -1.57 -10.76
C ALA A 787 10.94 -1.10 -11.96
N ALA A 788 10.99 0.21 -12.23
CA ALA A 788 11.77 0.77 -13.32
C ALA A 788 13.29 0.80 -13.05
N GLN A 789 13.72 0.63 -11.78
CA GLN A 789 15.15 0.69 -11.43
C GLN A 789 15.89 -0.65 -11.43
N ASN A 790 15.21 -1.80 -11.56
CA ASN A 790 15.86 -3.12 -11.41
C ASN A 790 15.72 -4.08 -12.61
N THR A 791 15.18 -3.65 -13.74
CA THR A 791 15.19 -4.46 -14.96
C THR A 791 15.97 -3.74 -16.07
N GLY A 792 17.28 -3.61 -15.89
CA GLY A 792 18.22 -3.27 -16.95
C GLY A 792 18.40 -4.41 -17.96
N GLY A 793 17.32 -5.02 -18.41
CA GLY A 793 17.29 -5.91 -19.57
C GLY A 793 16.85 -5.09 -20.77
N SER A 794 17.75 -4.83 -21.71
CA SER A 794 17.42 -4.24 -23.02
C SER A 794 16.23 -4.98 -23.63
N ILE A 795 15.16 -4.22 -23.98
CA ILE A 795 13.97 -4.76 -24.68
C ILE A 795 14.34 -5.23 -26.10
N ALA A 796 15.50 -4.83 -26.60
CA ALA A 796 15.99 -5.15 -27.91
C ALA A 796 17.08 -6.24 -27.83
N GLU A 797 16.71 -7.49 -28.09
CA GLU A 797 17.66 -8.53 -28.46
C GLU A 797 17.83 -8.49 -29.97
N THR A 798 19.06 -8.27 -30.45
CA THR A 798 19.43 -8.47 -31.85
C THR A 798 19.60 -9.96 -32.12
N ASP A 799 18.97 -10.47 -33.17
CA ASP A 799 19.24 -11.83 -33.65
C ASP A 799 20.56 -11.91 -34.43
N ALA A 800 20.95 -13.11 -34.85
CA ALA A 800 22.21 -13.36 -35.54
C ALA A 800 22.35 -12.58 -36.86
N ASP A 801 21.26 -12.08 -37.42
CA ASP A 801 21.18 -11.33 -38.66
C ASP A 801 21.15 -9.79 -38.43
N GLY A 802 21.30 -9.34 -37.18
CA GLY A 802 21.34 -7.94 -36.80
C GLY A 802 19.96 -7.24 -36.70
N TYR A 803 18.88 -7.98 -36.81
CA TYR A 803 17.51 -7.43 -36.61
C TYR A 803 17.15 -7.38 -35.12
N MET A 804 16.67 -6.23 -34.67
CA MET A 804 16.14 -6.09 -33.33
C MET A 804 14.87 -6.92 -33.14
N ARG A 805 14.90 -7.93 -32.26
CA ARG A 805 13.67 -8.59 -31.82
C ARG A 805 12.98 -7.72 -30.78
N PHE A 806 11.93 -7.06 -31.21
CA PHE A 806 11.10 -6.28 -30.32
C PHE A 806 10.25 -7.22 -29.44
N ASN A 807 10.57 -7.32 -28.15
CA ASN A 807 9.78 -8.07 -27.18
C ASN A 807 8.86 -7.09 -26.45
N MET A 808 7.60 -7.05 -26.88
CA MET A 808 6.57 -6.21 -26.25
C MET A 808 5.97 -6.94 -25.03
N PRO A 809 6.33 -6.59 -23.78
CA PRO A 809 5.71 -7.18 -22.63
C PRO A 809 4.28 -6.63 -22.48
N TRP A 810 3.32 -7.53 -22.43
CA TRP A 810 1.94 -7.23 -22.18
C TRP A 810 1.28 -8.29 -21.30
N SER A 811 0.26 -7.90 -20.57
CA SER A 811 -0.59 -8.81 -19.82
C SER A 811 -2.04 -8.43 -20.01
N LEU A 812 -2.89 -9.41 -20.29
CA LEU A 812 -4.34 -9.25 -20.40
C LEU A 812 -5.01 -10.21 -19.43
N THR A 813 -5.81 -9.67 -18.53
CA THR A 813 -6.59 -10.45 -17.58
C THR A 813 -8.05 -10.37 -17.97
N PHE A 814 -8.67 -11.54 -18.13
CA PHE A 814 -10.06 -11.71 -18.43
C PHE A 814 -10.77 -12.30 -17.21
N GLY A 815 -11.83 -11.64 -16.79
CA GLY A 815 -12.76 -12.14 -15.79
C GLY A 815 -14.12 -12.34 -16.42
N TYR A 816 -14.64 -13.56 -16.44
CA TYR A 816 -15.95 -13.85 -17.02
C TYR A 816 -16.85 -14.50 -15.97
N GLY A 817 -17.95 -13.85 -15.67
CA GLY A 817 -18.96 -14.31 -14.73
C GLY A 817 -20.21 -14.81 -15.45
N ILE A 818 -20.69 -15.99 -15.08
CA ILE A 818 -21.98 -16.53 -15.51
C ILE A 818 -22.81 -16.78 -14.27
N THR A 819 -24.01 -16.24 -14.23
CA THR A 819 -25.01 -16.55 -13.23
C THR A 819 -26.27 -17.04 -13.94
N MET A 820 -26.75 -18.20 -13.59
CA MET A 820 -28.04 -18.71 -14.03
C MET A 820 -28.93 -18.81 -12.82
N ARG A 821 -30.10 -18.19 -12.85
CA ARG A 821 -31.07 -18.24 -11.77
C ARG A 821 -32.50 -18.22 -12.28
N GLU A 822 -33.40 -18.76 -11.48
CA GLU A 822 -34.83 -18.70 -11.75
C GLU A 822 -35.32 -17.24 -11.75
N ASN A 823 -36.02 -16.84 -12.81
CA ASN A 823 -36.52 -15.47 -12.98
C ASN A 823 -37.99 -15.38 -12.50
N GLN A 824 -38.19 -15.06 -11.24
CA GLN A 824 -39.54 -14.90 -10.66
C GLN A 824 -40.31 -13.69 -11.20
N GLN A 825 -39.67 -12.77 -11.93
CA GLN A 825 -40.31 -11.65 -12.63
C GLN A 825 -40.82 -12.04 -14.02
N GLY A 826 -40.39 -13.20 -14.52
CA GLY A 826 -40.83 -13.72 -15.81
C GLY A 826 -42.21 -14.38 -15.75
N THR A 827 -42.77 -14.69 -16.91
CA THR A 827 -44.08 -15.37 -17.01
C THR A 827 -43.96 -16.80 -16.50
N PHE A 828 -44.72 -17.14 -15.47
CA PHE A 828 -44.77 -18.49 -14.91
C PHE A 828 -45.39 -19.51 -15.87
N ASN A 829 -44.69 -20.60 -16.12
CA ASN A 829 -45.21 -21.69 -16.95
C ASN A 829 -46.05 -22.67 -16.13
N LYS A 830 -47.37 -22.54 -16.18
CA LYS A 830 -48.32 -23.37 -15.45
C LYS A 830 -48.26 -24.88 -15.82
N LYS A 831 -47.88 -25.23 -17.06
CA LYS A 831 -47.75 -26.65 -17.44
C LYS A 831 -46.49 -27.31 -16.80
N ARG A 832 -45.40 -26.58 -16.69
CA ARG A 832 -44.16 -27.07 -16.11
C ARG A 832 -44.01 -26.73 -14.62
N MET A 833 -44.92 -25.90 -14.07
CA MET A 833 -44.89 -25.37 -12.71
C MET A 833 -43.51 -24.75 -12.35
N ARG A 834 -43.02 -23.90 -13.27
CA ARG A 834 -41.65 -23.29 -13.13
C ARG A 834 -41.62 -21.91 -13.75
N TYR A 835 -40.76 -21.04 -13.20
CA TYR A 835 -40.38 -19.81 -13.85
C TYR A 835 -39.29 -20.05 -14.91
N PRO A 836 -39.15 -19.18 -15.92
CA PRO A 836 -38.02 -19.25 -16.84
C PRO A 836 -36.71 -18.96 -16.11
N TYR A 837 -35.63 -19.46 -16.67
CA TYR A 837 -34.29 -19.11 -16.16
C TYR A 837 -33.81 -17.83 -16.83
N LYS A 838 -33.11 -17.00 -16.05
CA LYS A 838 -32.36 -15.85 -16.54
C LYS A 838 -30.87 -16.18 -16.44
N PHE A 839 -30.19 -15.98 -17.56
CA PHE A 839 -28.75 -16.02 -17.64
C PHE A 839 -28.24 -14.59 -17.53
N SER A 840 -27.31 -14.35 -16.61
CA SER A 840 -26.62 -13.08 -16.50
C SER A 840 -25.14 -13.34 -16.76
N GLN A 841 -24.56 -12.56 -17.67
CA GLN A 841 -23.18 -12.73 -18.11
C GLN A 841 -22.45 -11.40 -18.02
N THR A 842 -21.26 -11.42 -17.45
CA THR A 842 -20.40 -10.25 -17.34
C THR A 842 -19.00 -10.60 -17.79
N LEU A 843 -18.37 -9.73 -18.56
CA LEU A 843 -16.98 -9.85 -18.98
C LEU A 843 -16.22 -8.63 -18.47
N ASN A 844 -15.15 -8.86 -17.74
CA ASN A 844 -14.21 -7.83 -17.34
C ASN A 844 -12.87 -8.10 -18.02
N VAL A 845 -12.28 -7.08 -18.60
CA VAL A 845 -10.99 -7.16 -19.28
C VAL A 845 -10.11 -6.03 -18.74
N SER A 846 -8.95 -6.38 -18.23
CA SER A 846 -7.94 -5.40 -17.83
C SER A 846 -6.59 -5.79 -18.41
N GLY A 847 -5.78 -4.80 -18.72
CA GLY A 847 -4.50 -5.07 -19.34
C GLY A 847 -3.48 -3.96 -19.15
N ASN A 848 -2.23 -4.38 -19.23
CA ASN A 848 -1.07 -3.52 -19.33
C ASN A 848 -0.32 -3.88 -20.61
N ILE A 849 -0.01 -2.88 -21.42
CA ILE A 849 0.73 -3.04 -22.67
C ILE A 849 1.88 -2.05 -22.68
N ARG A 850 3.10 -2.55 -22.74
CA ARG A 850 4.29 -1.74 -22.90
C ARG A 850 4.71 -1.76 -24.38
N ILE A 851 4.41 -0.67 -25.08
CA ILE A 851 4.66 -0.56 -26.55
C ILE A 851 6.15 -0.36 -26.82
N SER A 852 6.85 0.39 -26.00
CA SER A 852 8.30 0.61 -26.03
C SER A 852 8.81 0.90 -24.62
N ASP A 853 10.11 1.15 -24.46
CA ASP A 853 10.72 1.48 -23.16
C ASP A 853 10.07 2.70 -22.49
N GLY A 854 9.62 3.65 -23.28
CA GLY A 854 8.99 4.87 -22.76
C GLY A 854 7.45 4.85 -22.76
N TRP A 855 6.77 3.93 -23.47
CA TRP A 855 5.32 3.95 -23.60
C TRP A 855 4.66 2.81 -22.83
N ASN A 856 3.71 3.15 -21.96
CA ASN A 856 2.90 2.20 -21.21
C ASN A 856 1.42 2.55 -21.31
N ILE A 857 0.59 1.56 -21.64
CA ILE A 857 -0.88 1.65 -21.69
C ILE A 857 -1.46 0.71 -20.64
N ASN A 858 -2.31 1.24 -19.77
CA ASN A 858 -3.15 0.46 -18.87
C ASN A 858 -4.60 0.69 -19.27
N PHE A 859 -5.38 -0.37 -19.30
CA PHE A 859 -6.82 -0.23 -19.53
C PHE A 859 -7.62 -1.24 -18.72
N SER A 860 -8.84 -0.86 -18.38
CA SER A 860 -9.83 -1.71 -17.73
C SER A 860 -11.19 -1.40 -18.32
N SER A 861 -11.92 -2.42 -18.71
CA SER A 861 -13.26 -2.33 -19.28
C SER A 861 -14.07 -3.55 -18.88
N GLY A 862 -15.36 -3.46 -18.92
CA GLY A 862 -16.25 -4.58 -18.75
C GLY A 862 -17.43 -4.50 -19.73
N TYR A 863 -18.08 -5.62 -19.91
CA TYR A 863 -19.28 -5.72 -20.73
C TYR A 863 -20.35 -6.53 -19.99
N ASP A 864 -21.50 -5.93 -19.84
CA ASP A 864 -22.69 -6.58 -19.32
C ASP A 864 -23.54 -7.05 -20.51
N PHE A 865 -23.61 -8.37 -20.69
CA PHE A 865 -24.37 -8.98 -21.81
C PHE A 865 -25.88 -8.88 -21.62
N ASP A 866 -26.35 -8.69 -20.38
CA ASP A 866 -27.79 -8.58 -20.11
C ASP A 866 -28.34 -7.21 -20.52
N ASN A 867 -27.59 -6.17 -20.20
CA ASN A 867 -27.94 -4.78 -20.48
C ASN A 867 -27.37 -4.29 -21.82
N HIS A 868 -26.58 -5.13 -22.50
CA HIS A 868 -25.84 -4.77 -23.71
C HIS A 868 -25.03 -3.48 -23.54
N ALA A 869 -24.45 -3.30 -22.37
CA ALA A 869 -23.76 -2.08 -21.99
C ALA A 869 -22.30 -2.36 -21.64
N ILE A 870 -21.43 -1.45 -22.09
CA ILE A 870 -20.04 -1.41 -21.63
C ILE A 870 -20.07 -0.79 -20.24
N SER A 871 -19.42 -1.44 -19.28
CA SER A 871 -19.18 -0.83 -17.97
C SER A 871 -18.14 0.28 -18.10
N MET A 872 -18.03 1.11 -17.07
CA MET A 872 -17.07 2.20 -17.04
C MET A 872 -15.70 1.71 -17.54
N THR A 873 -15.25 2.28 -18.65
CA THR A 873 -13.98 1.95 -19.29
C THR A 873 -12.95 3.02 -18.92
N THR A 874 -11.82 2.59 -18.40
CA THR A 874 -10.69 3.47 -18.10
C THR A 874 -9.51 3.08 -18.95
N ALA A 875 -8.84 4.05 -19.54
CA ALA A 875 -7.57 3.85 -20.21
C ALA A 875 -6.59 4.95 -19.80
N SER A 876 -5.38 4.58 -19.49
CA SER A 876 -4.29 5.51 -19.19
C SER A 876 -3.11 5.21 -20.08
N LEU A 877 -2.59 6.24 -20.71
CA LEU A 877 -1.39 6.24 -21.52
C LEU A 877 -0.32 7.03 -20.78
N SER A 878 0.83 6.44 -20.53
CA SER A 878 1.98 7.15 -19.96
C SER A 878 3.18 7.02 -20.88
N ARG A 879 3.94 8.11 -20.99
CA ARG A 879 5.19 8.17 -21.75
C ARG A 879 6.28 8.80 -20.91
N ASP A 880 7.38 8.11 -20.79
CA ASP A 880 8.63 8.66 -20.27
C ASP A 880 9.38 9.34 -21.41
N LEU A 881 9.59 10.63 -21.30
CA LEU A 881 10.29 11.50 -22.25
C LEU A 881 11.70 11.86 -21.74
N HIS A 882 12.30 11.00 -20.92
CA HIS A 882 13.58 11.20 -20.27
C HIS A 882 13.54 12.23 -19.13
N CYS A 883 13.37 13.50 -19.44
CA CYS A 883 13.29 14.57 -18.43
C CYS A 883 11.85 14.92 -18.03
N PHE A 884 10.86 14.42 -18.76
CA PHE A 884 9.42 14.63 -18.52
C PHE A 884 8.67 13.33 -18.51
N ASN A 885 7.59 13.28 -17.77
CA ASN A 885 6.63 12.19 -17.84
C ASN A 885 5.30 12.76 -18.34
N MET A 886 4.81 12.24 -19.47
CA MET A 886 3.52 12.59 -20.01
C MET A 886 2.52 11.49 -19.65
N SER A 887 1.35 11.86 -19.12
CA SER A 887 0.26 10.94 -18.88
C SER A 887 -1.05 11.50 -19.41
N ALA A 888 -1.84 10.64 -20.03
CA ALA A 888 -3.20 10.94 -20.47
C ALA A 888 -4.12 9.84 -19.95
N SER A 889 -5.27 10.21 -19.42
CA SER A 889 -6.28 9.28 -18.93
C SER A 889 -7.62 9.59 -19.56
N ILE A 890 -8.32 8.53 -20.01
CA ILE A 890 -9.66 8.59 -20.56
C ILE A 890 -10.56 7.72 -19.70
N VAL A 891 -11.76 8.21 -19.43
CA VAL A 891 -12.84 7.49 -18.77
C VAL A 891 -14.08 7.61 -19.65
N LEU A 892 -14.68 6.46 -20.02
CA LEU A 892 -15.85 6.34 -20.87
C LEU A 892 -16.98 5.66 -20.13
#